data_61340c4cff47125d27de322fbe4a78f8
#
_entry.id   61340c4cff47125d27de322fbe4a78f8
#
_cell.length_a   1.000
_cell.length_b   1.000
_cell.length_c   1.000
_cell.angle_alpha   90.00
_cell.angle_beta   90.00
_cell.angle_gamma   90.00
#
_symmetry.space_group_name_H-M   'P 1'
#
loop_
_entity.id
_entity.type
_entity.pdbx_description
1 polymer ?
#
loop_
_entity_poly.entity_id
_entity_poly.type
_entity_poly.pdbx_seq_one_letter_code
_entity_poly.pdbx_strand_id
1 'polypeptide(L)'
;MTKFRLNSAFLGLCFATSLSSTSFADTNDKLEHFISLSLEDLISLETTIATASKRTASKAPAVISVITADDLKATGATNLTDALQNVPGIHVRTDAFGNRPLVHFRGANATQTLLMINGNSMRDLIWGFGIFWKGMPVSAIERIEIIRGPGSALFGADAIAGAINVITKTAGQIKHSEAGVRTGSFNTRTAWMQHGDNWRGIEIGFTAELYDTEGYNPLIPVDRQAAFEDQTFASNATLSPGNAQYGWRNQDVRFSAAKDHWRLQADYTRRSDLEIGLTGFGVLDPVTQGNDERFNLDLFYNNDTLGKHWTLDAELRLQHLSYNSGNGFQERPPGYTDNTGTYPDGLININRSSERSIIFEVSTLYSGIKDHSIRLGGGHTSQDLYSVKHLQNFGTAPDGSDIIAGSPLVDLSGSSYAFSPEKIRHINQFFLEDTWNFAPDWELTAGARYDNYSDFGSTTNPRLALVWQTTNKLTSKLIYGQAFRAPSYQELFVETSRALPNPDLNPERSETLDLAFSYSSTKNWLVNLNLFYFDQSDLISRITVAGLSKKQFQNTGNYTIRGVELETHWQASKQLNISANYTLRNPDSSSAPIQKAKKEAYLRTDWKLSSHWNWNIQASWIGERLRGANDTRDTLAPYAIADTTLRYAQSNTWEFAVSIRNLLDKDAKEITGRSIPGDLPLAGRNAYAEARYKF
;
A
#
# COMPACT_ATOMS: atom_id res chain seq x y z
N MET A 1 -29.01 -24.18 -5.25
CA MET A 1 -29.74 -24.14 -3.94
C MET A 1 -28.69 -24.16 -2.84
N THR A 2 -28.14 -23.03 -2.49
CA THR A 2 -27.04 -22.92 -1.52
C THR A 2 -27.62 -22.46 -0.20
N LYS A 3 -27.52 -23.31 0.79
CA LYS A 3 -28.02 -23.07 2.15
C LYS A 3 -27.14 -22.04 2.85
N PHE A 4 -27.71 -20.88 3.13
CA PHE A 4 -27.18 -19.93 4.12
C PHE A 4 -27.17 -20.59 5.51
N ARG A 5 -26.00 -20.83 6.05
CA ARG A 5 -25.80 -21.02 7.49
C ARG A 5 -25.21 -19.75 8.06
N LEU A 6 -26.07 -18.85 8.54
CA LEU A 6 -25.65 -17.85 9.51
C LEU A 6 -25.36 -18.58 10.84
N ASN A 7 -24.09 -18.60 11.23
CA ASN A 7 -23.76 -18.97 12.61
C ASN A 7 -24.21 -17.84 13.52
N SER A 8 -25.28 -18.13 14.29
CA SER A 8 -25.99 -17.25 15.23
C SER A 8 -25.22 -17.07 16.54
N ALA A 9 -23.97 -16.60 16.51
CA ALA A 9 -23.15 -16.36 17.71
C ALA A 9 -22.74 -14.88 17.91
N PHE A 10 -23.35 -13.93 17.19
CA PHE A 10 -23.01 -12.49 17.35
C PHE A 10 -24.24 -11.57 17.45
N LEU A 11 -25.36 -12.08 17.97
CA LEU A 11 -26.52 -11.25 18.33
C LEU A 11 -26.73 -11.34 19.84
N GLY A 12 -26.02 -10.53 20.60
CA GLY A 12 -26.19 -10.52 22.05
C GLY A 12 -25.39 -9.44 22.78
N LEU A 13 -25.21 -8.26 22.21
CA LEU A 13 -24.79 -7.09 22.98
C LEU A 13 -25.70 -5.90 22.67
N CYS A 14 -26.94 -5.99 23.11
CA CYS A 14 -27.81 -4.83 23.26
C CYS A 14 -27.33 -4.02 24.46
N PHE A 15 -26.60 -2.94 24.23
CA PHE A 15 -26.43 -1.90 25.24
C PHE A 15 -27.74 -1.13 25.34
N ALA A 16 -28.47 -1.40 26.41
CA ALA A 16 -29.51 -0.51 26.87
C ALA A 16 -28.85 0.71 27.52
N THR A 17 -28.66 1.78 26.75
CA THR A 17 -28.32 3.10 27.29
C THR A 17 -29.64 3.85 27.55
N SER A 18 -29.85 4.16 28.81
CA SER A 18 -30.91 5.06 29.28
C SER A 18 -30.78 6.43 28.61
N LEU A 19 -31.78 6.80 27.82
CA LEU A 19 -31.97 8.13 27.29
C LEU A 19 -32.21 9.12 28.45
N SER A 20 -31.19 9.86 28.86
CA SER A 20 -31.35 11.09 29.61
C SER A 20 -31.55 12.24 28.61
N SER A 21 -32.77 12.75 28.60
CA SER A 21 -33.15 13.98 27.87
C SER A 21 -32.37 15.17 28.40
N THR A 22 -31.35 15.63 27.65
CA THR A 22 -30.75 16.94 27.85
C THR A 22 -31.34 17.92 26.85
N SER A 23 -31.73 19.10 27.35
CA SER A 23 -32.37 20.17 26.62
C SER A 23 -31.56 20.67 25.44
N PHE A 24 -32.27 20.88 24.32
CA PHE A 24 -31.74 21.56 23.13
C PHE A 24 -31.35 23.00 23.48
N ALA A 25 -30.07 23.28 23.46
CA ALA A 25 -29.57 24.64 23.31
C ALA A 25 -29.38 24.90 21.82
N ASP A 26 -30.14 25.86 21.32
CA ASP A 26 -30.13 26.38 19.98
C ASP A 26 -28.77 27.05 19.71
N THR A 27 -27.89 26.41 19.01
CA THR A 27 -26.71 27.03 18.42
C THR A 27 -26.81 26.86 16.92
N ASN A 28 -26.98 27.98 16.23
CA ASN A 28 -26.79 28.15 14.79
C ASN A 28 -25.34 27.79 14.41
N ASP A 29 -24.98 26.54 14.49
CA ASP A 29 -23.72 26.04 13.95
C ASP A 29 -23.95 25.68 12.49
N LYS A 30 -23.40 26.54 11.63
CA LYS A 30 -23.51 26.52 10.19
C LYS A 30 -23.13 25.13 9.66
N LEU A 31 -23.93 24.61 8.74
CA LEU A 31 -23.65 23.44 7.89
C LEU A 31 -22.29 23.54 7.16
N GLU A 32 -21.20 23.34 7.87
CA GLU A 32 -19.84 23.32 7.32
C GLU A 32 -19.41 21.91 6.85
N HIS A 33 -20.34 20.97 6.68
CA HIS A 33 -20.08 19.53 6.62
C HIS A 33 -19.79 18.91 5.24
N PHE A 34 -19.62 19.68 4.18
CA PHE A 34 -19.19 19.19 2.87
C PHE A 34 -17.94 19.92 2.39
N ILE A 35 -16.90 19.95 3.19
CA ILE A 35 -15.69 20.59 2.77
C ILE A 35 -14.64 19.50 2.54
N SER A 36 -14.25 19.23 1.29
CA SER A 36 -12.84 19.05 1.01
C SER A 36 -12.15 20.20 1.73
N LEU A 37 -11.10 19.95 2.49
CA LEU A 37 -10.33 20.97 3.21
C LEU A 37 -10.21 22.21 2.32
N SER A 38 -10.41 23.40 2.87
CA SER A 38 -10.14 24.60 2.12
C SER A 38 -8.67 24.57 1.68
N LEU A 39 -8.31 25.21 0.59
CA LEU A 39 -6.92 25.27 0.17
C LEU A 39 -6.01 25.84 1.29
N GLU A 40 -6.57 26.73 2.13
CA GLU A 40 -5.87 27.28 3.30
C GLU A 40 -5.60 26.19 4.35
N ASP A 41 -6.55 25.26 4.58
CA ASP A 41 -6.37 24.10 5.45
C ASP A 41 -5.38 23.10 4.84
N LEU A 42 -5.43 22.86 3.52
CA LEU A 42 -4.50 21.99 2.82
C LEU A 42 -3.06 22.53 2.87
N ILE A 43 -2.88 23.85 2.69
CA ILE A 43 -1.56 24.51 2.79
C ILE A 43 -1.04 24.48 4.23
N SER A 44 -1.93 24.58 5.22
CA SER A 44 -1.60 24.55 6.65
C SER A 44 -1.53 23.15 7.23
N LEU A 45 -1.91 22.10 6.46
CA LEU A 45 -1.90 20.74 6.94
C LEU A 45 -0.50 20.31 7.38
N GLU A 46 -0.38 20.01 8.67
CA GLU A 46 0.87 19.58 9.27
C GLU A 46 1.07 18.08 9.02
N THR A 47 2.26 17.73 8.58
CA THR A 47 2.69 16.34 8.42
C THR A 47 3.84 16.02 9.36
N THR A 48 3.94 14.80 9.79
CA THR A 48 5.04 14.31 10.64
C THR A 48 5.95 13.32 9.92
N ILE A 49 5.55 12.92 8.71
CA ILE A 49 6.25 11.86 7.97
C ILE A 49 7.70 12.23 7.57
N ALA A 50 8.02 13.50 7.39
CA ALA A 50 9.34 13.92 6.91
C ALA A 50 10.26 14.49 7.99
N THR A 51 9.73 14.78 9.19
CA THR A 51 10.48 15.38 10.30
C THR A 51 9.85 14.95 11.63
N ALA A 52 10.62 15.00 12.73
CA ALA A 52 10.09 14.77 14.08
C ALA A 52 9.10 15.87 14.54
N SER A 53 9.14 17.05 13.91
CA SER A 53 8.24 18.15 14.21
C SER A 53 7.15 18.26 13.16
N LYS A 54 5.95 18.66 13.57
CA LYS A 54 4.85 18.97 12.65
C LYS A 54 5.24 20.12 11.74
N ARG A 55 5.16 19.89 10.42
CA ARG A 55 5.47 20.88 9.40
C ARG A 55 4.46 20.83 8.26
N THR A 56 4.19 21.98 7.67
CA THR A 56 3.38 22.02 6.44
C THR A 56 4.11 21.33 5.29
N ALA A 57 3.37 20.68 4.40
CA ALA A 57 3.96 19.95 3.26
C ALA A 57 4.86 20.85 2.38
N SER A 58 4.50 22.14 2.24
CA SER A 58 5.30 23.11 1.47
C SER A 58 6.67 23.42 2.10
N LYS A 59 6.78 23.41 3.44
CA LYS A 59 8.01 23.68 4.19
C LYS A 59 8.77 22.44 4.63
N ALA A 60 8.16 21.27 4.55
CA ALA A 60 8.83 20.01 4.88
C ALA A 60 10.04 19.77 3.97
N PRO A 61 11.15 19.23 4.50
CA PRO A 61 12.36 18.92 3.71
C PRO A 61 12.19 17.64 2.85
N ALA A 62 11.03 17.48 2.23
CA ALA A 62 10.66 16.37 1.34
C ALA A 62 9.61 16.82 0.34
N VAL A 63 9.40 16.04 -0.72
CA VAL A 63 8.25 16.17 -1.62
C VAL A 63 7.12 15.33 -1.05
N ILE A 64 6.07 15.96 -0.53
CA ILE A 64 4.98 15.31 0.19
C ILE A 64 3.65 15.55 -0.53
N SER A 65 2.83 14.49 -0.60
CA SER A 65 1.39 14.58 -0.89
C SER A 65 0.60 14.03 0.30
N VAL A 66 -0.56 14.60 0.56
CA VAL A 66 -1.49 14.16 1.61
C VAL A 66 -2.86 13.95 1.01
N ILE A 67 -3.48 12.82 1.34
CA ILE A 67 -4.87 12.52 1.03
C ILE A 67 -5.63 12.44 2.34
N THR A 68 -6.70 13.21 2.48
CA THR A 68 -7.46 13.29 3.73
C THR A 68 -8.65 12.32 3.75
N ALA A 69 -9.24 12.11 4.93
CA ALA A 69 -10.50 11.38 5.07
C ALA A 69 -11.63 12.00 4.23
N ASP A 70 -11.66 13.33 4.13
CA ASP A 70 -12.66 14.04 3.31
C ASP A 70 -12.43 13.81 1.80
N ASP A 71 -11.16 13.71 1.34
CA ASP A 71 -10.85 13.33 -0.04
C ASP A 71 -11.33 11.92 -0.34
N LEU A 72 -11.06 10.95 0.53
CA LEU A 72 -11.52 9.56 0.41
C LEU A 72 -13.04 9.49 0.33
N LYS A 73 -13.71 10.26 1.16
CA LYS A 73 -15.16 10.35 1.22
C LYS A 73 -15.73 11.01 -0.04
N ALA A 74 -15.18 12.14 -0.49
CA ALA A 74 -15.66 12.87 -1.66
C ALA A 74 -15.52 12.04 -2.93
N THR A 75 -14.41 11.36 -3.12
CA THR A 75 -14.14 10.49 -4.29
C THR A 75 -14.92 9.17 -4.25
N GLY A 76 -15.56 8.83 -3.12
CA GLY A 76 -16.23 7.55 -2.91
C GLY A 76 -15.26 6.37 -2.96
N ALA A 77 -14.01 6.54 -2.54
CA ALA A 77 -13.01 5.47 -2.48
C ALA A 77 -13.53 4.29 -1.64
N THR A 78 -13.34 3.08 -2.15
CA THR A 78 -13.77 1.84 -1.48
C THR A 78 -12.60 1.07 -0.86
N ASN A 79 -11.39 1.37 -1.30
CA ASN A 79 -10.15 0.79 -0.79
C ASN A 79 -8.99 1.81 -0.91
N LEU A 80 -7.87 1.51 -0.27
CA LEU A 80 -6.68 2.37 -0.25
C LEU A 80 -6.17 2.70 -1.67
N THR A 81 -6.21 1.75 -2.58
CA THR A 81 -5.61 1.92 -3.91
C THR A 81 -6.41 2.84 -4.82
N ASP A 82 -7.73 2.97 -4.60
CA ASP A 82 -8.56 3.95 -5.31
C ASP A 82 -8.07 5.38 -5.04
N ALA A 83 -7.58 5.64 -3.83
CA ALA A 83 -7.04 6.95 -3.46
C ALA A 83 -5.66 7.21 -4.03
N LEU A 84 -4.79 6.18 -4.05
CA LEU A 84 -3.39 6.32 -4.44
C LEU A 84 -3.18 6.64 -5.92
N GLN A 85 -4.10 6.23 -6.80
CA GLN A 85 -4.04 6.57 -8.23
C GLN A 85 -4.08 8.09 -8.51
N ASN A 86 -4.47 8.88 -7.51
CA ASN A 86 -4.61 10.32 -7.61
C ASN A 86 -3.31 11.08 -7.30
N VAL A 87 -2.23 10.39 -6.94
CA VAL A 87 -0.96 10.99 -6.51
C VAL A 87 0.03 11.01 -7.66
N PRO A 88 0.69 12.16 -7.94
CA PRO A 88 1.71 12.22 -8.97
C PRO A 88 2.83 11.20 -8.75
N GLY A 89 3.29 10.57 -9.82
CA GLY A 89 4.36 9.58 -9.75
C GLY A 89 3.93 8.18 -9.30
N ILE A 90 2.72 8.00 -8.78
CA ILE A 90 2.18 6.68 -8.42
C ILE A 90 1.43 6.06 -9.62
N HIS A 91 1.76 4.82 -9.90
CA HIS A 91 1.00 3.94 -10.79
C HIS A 91 0.56 2.70 -10.02
N VAL A 92 -0.75 2.48 -9.91
CA VAL A 92 -1.31 1.26 -9.30
C VAL A 92 -1.67 0.29 -10.42
N ARG A 93 -0.84 -0.73 -10.59
CA ARG A 93 -1.08 -1.82 -11.54
C ARG A 93 -1.81 -2.97 -10.85
N THR A 94 -2.76 -3.56 -11.52
CA THR A 94 -3.41 -4.78 -11.04
C THR A 94 -2.64 -6.01 -11.52
N ASP A 95 -2.22 -6.86 -10.59
CA ASP A 95 -1.63 -8.17 -10.88
C ASP A 95 -2.73 -9.21 -11.09
N ALA A 96 -2.53 -10.10 -12.05
CA ALA A 96 -3.46 -11.19 -12.33
C ALA A 96 -3.61 -12.18 -11.16
N PHE A 97 -2.54 -12.39 -10.40
CA PHE A 97 -2.57 -13.19 -9.18
C PHE A 97 -3.35 -12.47 -8.06
N GLY A 98 -4.52 -12.98 -7.71
CA GLY A 98 -5.36 -12.44 -6.65
C GLY A 98 -5.93 -11.04 -6.92
N ASN A 99 -5.90 -10.55 -8.16
CA ASN A 99 -6.26 -9.18 -8.50
C ASN A 99 -5.56 -8.18 -7.55
N ARG A 100 -4.28 -8.44 -7.28
CA ARG A 100 -3.47 -7.76 -6.28
C ARG A 100 -2.98 -6.42 -6.80
N PRO A 101 -3.16 -5.32 -6.05
CA PRO A 101 -2.60 -4.03 -6.45
C PRO A 101 -1.08 -4.03 -6.22
N LEU A 102 -0.35 -3.62 -7.24
CA LEU A 102 1.08 -3.36 -7.20
C LEU A 102 1.30 -1.85 -7.34
N VAL A 103 1.75 -1.24 -6.26
CA VAL A 103 1.96 0.21 -6.21
C VAL A 103 3.39 0.52 -6.63
N HIS A 104 3.52 1.25 -7.72
CA HIS A 104 4.79 1.64 -8.32
C HIS A 104 5.00 3.15 -8.18
N PHE A 105 6.09 3.55 -7.57
CA PHE A 105 6.52 4.95 -7.50
C PHE A 105 7.54 5.26 -8.60
N ARG A 106 7.36 6.39 -9.32
CA ARG A 106 8.31 6.89 -10.31
C ARG A 106 8.82 5.85 -11.33
N GLY A 107 8.08 4.74 -11.48
CA GLY A 107 8.47 3.62 -12.33
C GLY A 107 9.31 2.54 -11.64
N ALA A 108 9.64 2.65 -10.36
CA ALA A 108 10.30 1.62 -9.58
C ALA A 108 9.43 0.36 -9.39
N ASN A 109 10.00 -0.73 -8.89
CA ASN A 109 9.25 -1.96 -8.60
C ASN A 109 8.37 -1.80 -7.35
N ALA A 110 7.28 -2.57 -7.27
CA ALA A 110 6.36 -2.50 -6.14
C ALA A 110 7.02 -2.85 -4.78
N THR A 111 8.05 -3.71 -4.78
CA THR A 111 8.86 -4.04 -3.60
C THR A 111 9.75 -2.89 -3.11
N GLN A 112 9.85 -1.81 -3.87
CA GLN A 112 10.67 -0.63 -3.61
C GLN A 112 9.83 0.55 -3.08
N THR A 113 8.55 0.31 -2.77
CA THR A 113 7.63 1.26 -2.17
C THR A 113 7.24 0.79 -0.78
N LEU A 114 7.59 1.56 0.24
CA LEU A 114 7.24 1.22 1.62
C LEU A 114 5.78 1.61 1.90
N LEU A 115 4.95 0.62 2.25
CA LEU A 115 3.63 0.85 2.82
C LEU A 115 3.68 0.68 4.33
N MET A 116 3.14 1.67 5.05
CA MET A 116 2.98 1.64 6.50
C MET A 116 1.54 1.95 6.91
N ILE A 117 1.12 1.41 8.04
CA ILE A 117 -0.07 1.82 8.77
C ILE A 117 0.37 2.25 10.17
N ASN A 118 0.13 3.52 10.54
CA ASN A 118 0.60 4.14 11.78
C ASN A 118 2.12 3.97 12.02
N GLY A 119 2.93 3.96 10.93
CA GLY A 119 4.36 3.71 10.98
C GLY A 119 4.76 2.23 10.98
N ASN A 120 3.83 1.29 11.09
CA ASN A 120 4.09 -0.14 11.00
C ASN A 120 4.24 -0.58 9.54
N SER A 121 5.39 -1.16 9.17
CA SER A 121 5.59 -1.72 7.84
C SER A 121 4.60 -2.86 7.57
N MET A 122 4.02 -2.85 6.38
CA MET A 122 3.07 -3.85 5.89
C MET A 122 3.74 -4.96 5.06
N ARG A 123 5.06 -4.97 5.01
CA ARG A 123 5.84 -5.92 4.21
C ARG A 123 5.91 -7.27 4.90
N ASP A 124 5.73 -8.36 4.16
CA ASP A 124 6.02 -9.71 4.60
C ASP A 124 7.52 -10.05 4.43
N LEU A 125 8.05 -10.97 5.26
CA LEU A 125 9.46 -11.34 5.25
C LEU A 125 9.85 -12.24 4.08
N ILE A 126 8.91 -13.06 3.56
CA ILE A 126 9.18 -14.08 2.55
C ILE A 126 9.33 -13.45 1.18
N TRP A 127 8.30 -12.73 0.73
CA TRP A 127 8.26 -12.17 -0.63
C TRP A 127 8.63 -10.70 -0.71
N GLY A 128 8.60 -10.00 0.42
CA GLY A 128 8.88 -8.57 0.48
C GLY A 128 7.80 -7.68 -0.13
N PHE A 129 6.55 -8.12 -0.10
CA PHE A 129 5.41 -7.34 -0.58
C PHE A 129 4.55 -6.84 0.57
N GLY A 130 3.84 -5.74 0.35
CA GLY A 130 2.73 -5.36 1.21
C GLY A 130 1.47 -6.12 0.78
N ILE A 131 1.07 -7.15 1.51
CA ILE A 131 -0.05 -8.01 1.12
C ILE A 131 -1.43 -7.44 1.47
N PHE A 132 -1.50 -6.45 2.34
CA PHE A 132 -2.75 -5.91 2.89
C PHE A 132 -3.30 -4.65 2.20
N TRP A 133 -2.85 -4.32 1.01
CA TRP A 133 -3.33 -3.16 0.26
C TRP A 133 -4.85 -3.07 0.14
N LYS A 134 -5.54 -4.20 -0.06
CA LYS A 134 -7.00 -4.26 -0.15
C LYS A 134 -7.68 -4.33 1.22
N GLY A 135 -7.03 -4.86 2.24
CA GLY A 135 -7.61 -5.09 3.56
C GLY A 135 -7.68 -3.85 4.45
N MET A 136 -7.15 -2.70 4.03
CA MET A 136 -7.21 -1.46 4.80
C MET A 136 -8.56 -0.77 4.60
N PRO A 137 -9.41 -0.64 5.65
CA PRO A 137 -10.70 0.01 5.55
C PRO A 137 -10.56 1.52 5.41
N VAL A 138 -11.18 2.09 4.37
CA VAL A 138 -11.15 3.56 4.15
C VAL A 138 -11.90 4.33 5.23
N SER A 139 -12.88 3.72 5.89
CA SER A 139 -13.63 4.30 7.00
C SER A 139 -12.75 4.64 8.21
N ALA A 140 -11.70 3.86 8.44
CA ALA A 140 -10.76 4.03 9.55
C ALA A 140 -9.62 5.01 9.27
N ILE A 141 -9.46 5.48 8.02
CA ILE A 141 -8.35 6.36 7.62
C ILE A 141 -8.66 7.80 8.03
N GLU A 142 -7.72 8.44 8.72
CA GLU A 142 -7.72 9.89 8.97
C GLU A 142 -7.07 10.64 7.80
N ARG A 143 -5.89 10.18 7.38
CA ARG A 143 -5.17 10.68 6.22
C ARG A 143 -4.12 9.69 5.75
N ILE A 144 -3.66 9.88 4.53
CA ILE A 144 -2.54 9.14 3.93
C ILE A 144 -1.44 10.16 3.66
N GLU A 145 -0.30 9.98 4.27
CA GLU A 145 0.90 10.80 4.06
C GLU A 145 1.85 10.06 3.12
N ILE A 146 2.31 10.73 2.08
CA ILE A 146 3.09 10.13 1.00
C ILE A 146 4.35 10.93 0.76
N ILE A 147 5.51 10.32 1.00
CA ILE A 147 6.81 10.87 0.58
C ILE A 147 7.14 10.35 -0.80
N ARG A 148 7.43 11.26 -1.71
CA ARG A 148 7.92 10.98 -3.07
C ARG A 148 9.44 11.13 -3.10
N GLY A 149 10.16 10.02 -3.34
CA GLY A 149 11.62 9.96 -3.29
C GLY A 149 12.15 9.16 -2.10
N PRO A 150 13.47 9.16 -1.85
CA PRO A 150 14.13 8.27 -0.90
C PRO A 150 13.70 8.57 0.54
N GLY A 151 13.23 7.54 1.24
CA GLY A 151 12.76 7.63 2.63
C GLY A 151 13.63 6.87 3.63
N SER A 152 14.71 6.20 3.20
CA SER A 152 15.43 5.28 4.10
C SER A 152 16.16 5.96 5.25
N ALA A 153 16.55 7.22 5.11
CA ALA A 153 17.10 8.01 6.22
C ALA A 153 16.07 8.21 7.36
N LEU A 154 14.78 8.10 7.07
CA LEU A 154 13.68 8.23 8.04
C LEU A 154 13.15 6.87 8.50
N PHE A 155 12.92 5.94 7.56
CA PHE A 155 12.15 4.71 7.80
C PHE A 155 12.99 3.43 7.70
N GLY A 156 14.28 3.51 7.31
CA GLY A 156 15.09 2.33 7.04
C GLY A 156 14.80 1.71 5.68
N ALA A 157 14.76 0.38 5.62
CA ALA A 157 14.62 -0.36 4.37
C ALA A 157 13.32 -0.06 3.59
N ASP A 158 13.40 -0.33 2.28
CA ASP A 158 12.25 -0.45 1.36
C ASP A 158 11.61 0.86 0.90
N ALA A 159 12.01 2.00 1.48
CA ALA A 159 11.59 3.33 1.06
C ALA A 159 12.49 3.87 -0.07
N ILE A 160 12.75 3.05 -1.10
CA ILE A 160 13.64 3.39 -2.23
C ILE A 160 13.01 4.49 -3.09
N ALA A 161 11.81 4.27 -3.55
CA ALA A 161 11.13 5.16 -4.48
C ALA A 161 10.14 6.10 -3.78
N GLY A 162 9.71 5.72 -2.58
CA GLY A 162 8.80 6.48 -1.75
C GLY A 162 8.26 5.69 -0.57
N ALA A 163 7.58 6.39 0.32
CA ALA A 163 6.90 5.82 1.47
C ALA A 163 5.45 6.32 1.55
N ILE A 164 4.55 5.42 1.88
CA ILE A 164 3.13 5.70 2.09
C ILE A 164 2.81 5.30 3.51
N ASN A 165 2.36 6.26 4.33
CA ASN A 165 1.94 6.01 5.70
C ASN A 165 0.45 6.33 5.85
N VAL A 166 -0.34 5.32 6.11
CA VAL A 166 -1.76 5.44 6.40
C VAL A 166 -1.92 5.72 7.89
N ILE A 167 -2.41 6.90 8.23
CA ILE A 167 -2.71 7.28 9.60
C ILE A 167 -4.18 6.98 9.87
N THR A 168 -4.44 6.18 10.90
CA THR A 168 -5.81 5.82 11.28
C THR A 168 -6.37 6.78 12.34
N LYS A 169 -7.69 6.90 12.36
CA LYS A 169 -8.41 7.76 13.29
C LYS A 169 -8.20 7.32 14.74
N THR A 170 -7.92 8.27 15.60
CA THR A 170 -7.93 8.14 17.07
C THR A 170 -9.14 8.87 17.65
N ALA A 171 -9.34 8.82 18.96
CA ALA A 171 -10.47 9.47 19.63
C ALA A 171 -10.63 10.96 19.25
N GLY A 172 -9.51 11.71 19.24
CA GLY A 172 -9.52 13.15 18.93
C GLY A 172 -9.93 13.47 17.48
N GLN A 173 -9.79 12.51 16.55
CA GLN A 173 -10.22 12.69 15.16
C GLN A 173 -11.64 12.17 14.89
N ILE A 174 -12.18 11.32 15.75
CA ILE A 174 -13.57 10.86 15.65
C ILE A 174 -14.48 11.90 16.30
N LYS A 175 -14.85 12.93 15.55
CA LYS A 175 -15.68 14.04 16.06
C LYS A 175 -17.07 13.62 16.50
N HIS A 176 -17.63 12.57 15.86
CA HIS A 176 -18.96 12.01 16.11
C HIS A 176 -18.88 10.50 15.94
N SER A 177 -19.63 9.78 16.77
CA SER A 177 -19.87 8.38 16.52
C SER A 177 -20.61 8.22 15.20
N GLU A 178 -20.20 7.24 14.39
CA GLU A 178 -20.76 7.02 13.06
C GLU A 178 -20.94 5.51 12.84
N ALA A 179 -22.06 5.16 12.21
CA ALA A 179 -22.26 3.85 11.62
C ALA A 179 -22.59 4.02 10.13
N GLY A 180 -22.15 3.11 9.29
CA GLY A 180 -22.45 3.20 7.87
C GLY A 180 -22.53 1.84 7.22
N VAL A 181 -23.22 1.82 6.08
CA VAL A 181 -23.33 0.66 5.20
C VAL A 181 -23.09 1.06 3.76
N ARG A 182 -22.51 0.15 2.98
CA ARG A 182 -22.32 0.32 1.54
C ARG A 182 -22.67 -0.98 0.84
N THR A 183 -23.32 -0.89 -0.30
CA THR A 183 -23.60 -2.03 -1.18
C THR A 183 -23.40 -1.62 -2.63
N GLY A 184 -23.08 -2.58 -3.50
CA GLY A 184 -22.85 -2.25 -4.91
C GLY A 184 -22.53 -3.44 -5.78
N SER A 185 -21.93 -3.15 -6.92
CA SER A 185 -21.50 -4.12 -7.91
C SER A 185 -20.63 -5.21 -7.30
N PHE A 186 -20.54 -6.36 -7.97
CA PHE A 186 -19.82 -7.55 -7.51
C PHE A 186 -20.34 -8.10 -6.18
N ASN A 187 -21.64 -7.93 -5.90
CA ASN A 187 -22.29 -8.30 -4.64
C ASN A 187 -21.56 -7.76 -3.39
N THR A 188 -20.91 -6.59 -3.56
CA THR A 188 -20.12 -5.97 -2.49
C THR A 188 -21.01 -5.44 -1.38
N ARG A 189 -20.67 -5.73 -0.14
CA ARG A 189 -21.34 -5.27 1.08
C ARG A 189 -20.30 -4.86 2.10
N THR A 190 -20.49 -3.67 2.67
CA THR A 190 -19.63 -3.17 3.74
C THR A 190 -20.51 -2.62 4.86
N ALA A 191 -20.12 -2.86 6.09
CA ALA A 191 -20.70 -2.22 7.26
C ALA A 191 -19.57 -1.76 8.17
N TRP A 192 -19.65 -0.54 8.71
CA TRP A 192 -18.64 -0.02 9.64
C TRP A 192 -19.27 0.77 10.77
N MET A 193 -18.50 0.89 11.84
CA MET A 193 -18.80 1.78 12.95
C MET A 193 -17.50 2.41 13.46
N GLN A 194 -17.62 3.62 14.01
CA GLN A 194 -16.55 4.32 14.71
C GLN A 194 -17.10 5.10 15.90
N HIS A 195 -16.33 5.13 16.98
CA HIS A 195 -16.66 5.84 18.20
C HIS A 195 -15.42 6.43 18.83
N GLY A 196 -15.51 7.67 19.29
CA GLY A 196 -14.45 8.35 20.02
C GLY A 196 -15.04 9.08 21.23
N ASP A 197 -14.41 8.92 22.39
CA ASP A 197 -14.84 9.55 23.63
C ASP A 197 -13.65 9.89 24.54
N ASN A 198 -13.89 10.74 25.52
CA ASN A 198 -12.96 11.02 26.61
C ASN A 198 -13.55 10.54 27.94
N TRP A 199 -13.08 9.38 28.38
CA TRP A 199 -13.54 8.80 29.64
C TRP A 199 -12.53 9.05 30.76
N ARG A 200 -12.88 9.96 31.70
CA ARG A 200 -12.04 10.30 32.87
C ARG A 200 -10.61 10.75 32.50
N GLY A 201 -10.47 11.51 31.42
CA GLY A 201 -9.19 11.98 30.92
C GLY A 201 -8.39 10.97 30.08
N ILE A 202 -9.00 9.83 29.77
CA ILE A 202 -8.45 8.88 28.78
C ILE A 202 -9.22 9.06 27.48
N GLU A 203 -8.53 9.43 26.41
CA GLU A 203 -9.10 9.45 25.07
C GLU A 203 -9.20 8.01 24.54
N ILE A 204 -10.39 7.56 24.17
CA ILE A 204 -10.65 6.20 23.69
C ILE A 204 -11.26 6.28 22.29
N GLY A 205 -10.61 5.65 21.30
CA GLY A 205 -11.10 5.52 19.96
C GLY A 205 -11.29 4.06 19.55
N PHE A 206 -12.37 3.79 18.81
CA PHE A 206 -12.70 2.49 18.28
C PHE A 206 -13.23 2.58 16.86
N THR A 207 -12.76 1.71 15.97
CA THR A 207 -13.31 1.53 14.62
C THR A 207 -13.43 0.04 14.30
N ALA A 208 -14.50 -0.33 13.60
CA ALA A 208 -14.67 -1.68 13.08
C ALA A 208 -15.29 -1.63 11.68
N GLU A 209 -14.85 -2.52 10.79
CA GLU A 209 -15.41 -2.69 9.46
C GLU A 209 -15.52 -4.16 9.08
N LEU A 210 -16.66 -4.52 8.49
CA LEU A 210 -16.90 -5.80 7.84
C LEU A 210 -17.08 -5.56 6.35
N TYR A 211 -16.38 -6.31 5.53
CA TYR A 211 -16.41 -6.21 4.07
C TYR A 211 -16.57 -7.60 3.45
N ASP A 212 -17.42 -7.71 2.45
CA ASP A 212 -17.69 -8.96 1.70
C ASP A 212 -17.91 -8.60 0.23
N THR A 213 -17.28 -9.35 -0.70
CA THR A 213 -17.44 -9.15 -2.14
C THR A 213 -17.19 -10.46 -2.90
N GLU A 214 -17.93 -10.68 -3.97
CA GLU A 214 -17.61 -11.70 -4.97
C GLU A 214 -16.47 -11.25 -5.91
N GLY A 215 -16.07 -9.98 -5.82
CA GLY A 215 -15.00 -9.41 -6.62
C GLY A 215 -15.33 -9.29 -8.10
N TYR A 216 -14.46 -8.59 -8.82
CA TYR A 216 -14.49 -8.56 -10.27
C TYR A 216 -14.15 -9.94 -10.82
N ASN A 217 -14.92 -10.40 -11.81
CA ASN A 217 -14.84 -11.77 -12.31
C ASN A 217 -14.67 -11.78 -13.86
N PRO A 218 -13.47 -11.37 -14.38
CA PRO A 218 -13.24 -11.23 -15.80
C PRO A 218 -13.19 -12.57 -16.52
N LEU A 219 -13.74 -12.62 -17.72
CA LEU A 219 -13.53 -13.73 -18.64
C LEU A 219 -12.06 -13.72 -19.13
N ILE A 220 -11.38 -14.83 -18.98
CA ILE A 220 -10.05 -15.11 -19.53
C ILE A 220 -10.21 -16.07 -20.71
N PRO A 221 -10.15 -15.56 -21.96
CA PRO A 221 -10.39 -16.39 -23.13
C PRO A 221 -9.33 -17.48 -23.32
N VAL A 222 -8.09 -17.15 -23.01
CA VAL A 222 -6.91 -18.04 -23.15
C VAL A 222 -5.97 -17.75 -21.99
N ASP A 223 -5.74 -18.74 -21.15
CA ASP A 223 -4.77 -18.71 -20.09
C ASP A 223 -3.43 -19.34 -20.52
N ARG A 224 -2.43 -19.38 -19.63
CA ARG A 224 -1.14 -20.01 -19.94
C ARG A 224 -1.26 -21.49 -20.26
N GLN A 225 -2.16 -22.22 -19.59
CA GLN A 225 -2.35 -23.65 -19.82
C GLN A 225 -2.71 -23.89 -21.28
N ALA A 226 -3.73 -23.20 -21.81
CA ALA A 226 -4.15 -23.30 -23.20
C ALA A 226 -3.11 -22.77 -24.19
N ALA A 227 -2.44 -21.65 -23.84
CA ALA A 227 -1.51 -20.99 -24.75
C ALA A 227 -0.21 -21.76 -24.99
N PHE A 228 0.27 -22.50 -24.00
CA PHE A 228 1.60 -23.12 -24.04
C PHE A 228 1.63 -24.57 -23.57
N GLU A 229 1.07 -24.87 -22.39
CA GLU A 229 1.28 -26.17 -21.75
C GLU A 229 0.53 -27.29 -22.48
N ASP A 230 -0.74 -27.10 -22.83
CA ASP A 230 -1.53 -28.08 -23.56
C ASP A 230 -0.95 -28.33 -24.95
N GLN A 231 -0.40 -27.29 -25.59
CA GLN A 231 0.25 -27.45 -26.88
C GLN A 231 1.61 -28.17 -26.79
N THR A 232 2.36 -27.95 -25.70
CA THR A 232 3.69 -28.52 -25.51
C THR A 232 3.63 -29.99 -25.12
N PHE A 233 2.67 -30.35 -24.26
CA PHE A 233 2.57 -31.70 -23.66
C PHE A 233 1.37 -32.49 -24.13
N ALA A 234 0.62 -31.98 -25.12
CA ALA A 234 -0.61 -32.59 -25.65
C ALA A 234 -1.64 -32.91 -24.54
N SER A 235 -1.68 -32.10 -23.47
CA SER A 235 -2.71 -32.19 -22.44
C SER A 235 -3.94 -31.37 -22.87
N ASN A 236 -5.10 -31.69 -22.34
CA ASN A 236 -6.34 -30.92 -22.52
C ASN A 236 -6.86 -30.46 -21.16
N ALA A 237 -5.96 -29.98 -20.32
CA ALA A 237 -6.27 -29.65 -18.93
C ALA A 237 -6.76 -28.24 -18.73
N THR A 238 -6.67 -27.35 -19.73
CA THR A 238 -7.06 -25.94 -19.59
C THR A 238 -8.49 -25.77 -19.10
N LEU A 239 -8.69 -24.78 -18.23
CA LEU A 239 -10.00 -24.30 -17.78
C LEU A 239 -10.44 -23.07 -18.58
N SER A 240 -9.61 -22.56 -19.48
CA SER A 240 -9.98 -21.44 -20.35
C SER A 240 -10.70 -21.91 -21.63
N PRO A 241 -11.70 -21.14 -22.15
CA PRO A 241 -12.19 -19.89 -21.60
C PRO A 241 -12.93 -20.06 -20.27
N GLY A 242 -12.62 -19.23 -19.29
CA GLY A 242 -13.20 -19.29 -17.95
C GLY A 242 -13.06 -17.96 -17.20
N ASN A 243 -13.84 -17.81 -16.16
CA ASN A 243 -13.81 -16.57 -15.36
C ASN A 243 -12.79 -16.68 -14.23
N ALA A 244 -11.94 -15.65 -14.09
CA ALA A 244 -11.06 -15.51 -12.94
C ALA A 244 -11.83 -14.93 -11.75
N GLN A 245 -11.95 -15.70 -10.68
CA GLN A 245 -12.68 -15.30 -9.47
C GLN A 245 -11.78 -14.56 -8.50
N TYR A 246 -12.24 -13.41 -7.96
CA TYR A 246 -11.46 -12.54 -7.08
C TYR A 246 -12.26 -12.08 -5.87
N GLY A 247 -13.15 -12.93 -5.36
CA GLY A 247 -13.92 -12.69 -4.15
C GLY A 247 -13.06 -12.74 -2.88
N TRP A 248 -13.50 -12.05 -1.83
CA TRP A 248 -12.86 -12.09 -0.52
C TRP A 248 -13.71 -11.40 0.55
N ARG A 249 -13.43 -11.71 1.82
CA ARG A 249 -14.01 -11.06 3.00
C ARG A 249 -12.94 -10.41 3.83
N ASN A 250 -13.29 -9.31 4.53
CA ASN A 250 -12.40 -8.64 5.47
C ASN A 250 -13.12 -8.30 6.76
N GLN A 251 -12.41 -8.47 7.86
CA GLN A 251 -12.78 -8.00 9.19
C GLN A 251 -11.63 -7.14 9.69
N ASP A 252 -11.92 -5.91 10.07
CA ASP A 252 -10.94 -4.98 10.61
C ASP A 252 -11.48 -4.37 11.91
N VAL A 253 -10.67 -4.38 12.96
CA VAL A 253 -11.00 -3.78 14.25
C VAL A 253 -9.80 -3.02 14.74
N ARG A 254 -10.00 -1.77 15.15
CA ARG A 254 -8.95 -0.89 15.66
C ARG A 254 -9.39 -0.26 16.96
N PHE A 255 -8.43 -0.14 17.86
CA PHE A 255 -8.58 0.48 19.16
C PHE A 255 -7.43 1.45 19.41
N SER A 256 -7.72 2.58 20.02
CA SER A 256 -6.71 3.54 20.51
C SER A 256 -7.09 4.04 21.89
N ALA A 257 -6.10 4.20 22.76
CA ALA A 257 -6.24 4.87 24.03
C ALA A 257 -5.07 5.82 24.25
N ALA A 258 -5.34 7.04 24.70
CA ALA A 258 -4.30 8.01 24.98
C ALA A 258 -4.57 8.72 26.32
N LYS A 259 -3.51 8.93 27.11
CA LYS A 259 -3.53 9.72 28.33
C LYS A 259 -2.15 10.30 28.59
N ASP A 260 -2.10 11.61 28.86
CA ASP A 260 -0.88 12.34 29.12
C ASP A 260 0.15 12.12 27.99
N HIS A 261 1.28 11.49 28.29
CA HIS A 261 2.37 11.20 27.36
C HIS A 261 2.26 9.81 26.69
N TRP A 262 1.27 9.00 27.09
CA TRP A 262 1.14 7.63 26.62
C TRP A 262 0.03 7.46 25.59
N ARG A 263 0.30 6.67 24.56
CA ARG A 263 -0.70 6.24 23.59
C ARG A 263 -0.53 4.75 23.31
N LEU A 264 -1.61 4.01 23.42
CA LEU A 264 -1.75 2.62 23.03
C LEU A 264 -2.59 2.53 21.76
N GLN A 265 -2.14 1.74 20.79
CA GLN A 265 -2.91 1.38 19.61
C GLN A 265 -2.89 -0.12 19.42
N ALA A 266 -4.02 -0.70 19.04
CA ALA A 266 -4.13 -2.10 18.66
C ALA A 266 -5.00 -2.22 17.42
N ASP A 267 -4.60 -3.05 16.47
CA ASP A 267 -5.41 -3.38 15.32
C ASP A 267 -5.34 -4.86 14.97
N TYR A 268 -6.46 -5.37 14.48
CA TYR A 268 -6.60 -6.71 13.96
C TYR A 268 -7.31 -6.65 12.62
N THR A 269 -6.69 -7.21 11.60
CA THR A 269 -7.25 -7.36 10.26
C THR A 269 -7.19 -8.83 9.87
N ARG A 270 -8.31 -9.37 9.40
CA ARG A 270 -8.39 -10.73 8.84
C ARG A 270 -9.06 -10.68 7.49
N ARG A 271 -8.38 -11.22 6.47
CA ARG A 271 -8.99 -11.52 5.19
C ARG A 271 -9.21 -13.03 5.07
N SER A 272 -10.36 -13.41 4.57
CA SER A 272 -10.72 -14.83 4.37
C SER A 272 -11.38 -15.04 3.02
N ASP A 273 -11.42 -16.30 2.61
CA ASP A 273 -11.99 -16.73 1.34
C ASP A 273 -11.37 -15.98 0.14
N LEU A 274 -10.07 -15.69 0.22
CA LEU A 274 -9.33 -14.98 -0.81
C LEU A 274 -9.20 -15.84 -2.06
N GLU A 275 -10.02 -15.55 -3.06
CA GLU A 275 -9.93 -16.15 -4.38
C GLU A 275 -8.80 -15.51 -5.18
N ILE A 276 -7.95 -16.31 -5.80
CA ILE A 276 -6.79 -15.82 -6.54
C ILE A 276 -7.04 -15.67 -8.05
N GLY A 277 -8.09 -16.28 -8.57
CA GLY A 277 -8.52 -16.22 -9.97
C GLY A 277 -7.52 -16.79 -10.96
N LEU A 278 -6.29 -16.27 -10.94
CA LEU A 278 -5.17 -16.76 -11.74
C LEU A 278 -3.97 -17.02 -10.84
N THR A 279 -3.28 -18.14 -11.05
CA THR A 279 -2.02 -18.45 -10.37
C THR A 279 -0.90 -17.48 -10.76
N GLY A 280 0.21 -17.46 -10.02
CA GLY A 280 1.40 -16.71 -10.39
C GLY A 280 1.99 -17.05 -11.76
N PHE A 281 1.60 -18.18 -12.34
CA PHE A 281 1.95 -18.58 -13.71
C PHE A 281 0.94 -18.13 -14.76
N GLY A 282 -0.20 -17.56 -14.37
CA GLY A 282 -1.25 -17.14 -15.30
C GLY A 282 -2.16 -18.27 -15.79
N VAL A 283 -2.39 -19.26 -14.94
CA VAL A 283 -3.35 -20.36 -15.14
C VAL A 283 -4.59 -20.10 -14.31
N LEU A 284 -5.78 -20.35 -14.83
CA LEU A 284 -7.03 -20.21 -14.09
C LEU A 284 -7.05 -21.14 -12.87
N ASP A 285 -7.39 -20.56 -11.72
CA ASP A 285 -7.50 -21.26 -10.44
C ASP A 285 -8.85 -20.92 -9.77
N PRO A 286 -9.87 -21.76 -9.94
CA PRO A 286 -11.19 -21.55 -9.37
C PRO A 286 -11.34 -22.11 -7.94
N VAL A 287 -10.30 -22.70 -7.34
CA VAL A 287 -10.43 -23.50 -6.12
C VAL A 287 -9.67 -22.92 -4.92
N THR A 288 -8.63 -22.12 -5.15
CA THR A 288 -7.83 -21.55 -4.06
C THR A 288 -8.65 -20.52 -3.30
N GLN A 289 -8.76 -20.69 -1.98
CA GLN A 289 -9.35 -19.75 -1.04
C GLN A 289 -8.39 -19.53 0.13
N GLY A 290 -7.56 -18.52 -0.01
CA GLY A 290 -6.55 -18.15 0.99
C GLY A 290 -7.13 -17.38 2.17
N ASN A 291 -6.35 -17.32 3.25
CA ASN A 291 -6.63 -16.49 4.41
C ASN A 291 -5.35 -15.82 4.86
N ASP A 292 -5.45 -14.60 5.34
CA ASP A 292 -4.36 -13.94 6.05
C ASP A 292 -4.88 -13.12 7.24
N GLU A 293 -4.05 -13.00 8.26
CA GLU A 293 -4.36 -12.30 9.50
C GLU A 293 -3.19 -11.43 9.91
N ARG A 294 -3.50 -10.24 10.40
CA ARG A 294 -2.53 -9.33 10.97
C ARG A 294 -3.01 -8.78 12.30
N PHE A 295 -2.13 -8.75 13.27
CA PHE A 295 -2.32 -8.10 14.55
C PHE A 295 -1.14 -7.19 14.86
N ASN A 296 -1.41 -5.96 15.29
CA ASN A 296 -0.43 -5.02 15.81
C ASN A 296 -0.85 -4.53 17.19
N LEU A 297 0.15 -4.34 18.06
CA LEU A 297 -0.01 -3.69 19.36
C LEU A 297 1.16 -2.73 19.55
N ASP A 298 0.85 -1.43 19.62
CA ASP A 298 1.84 -0.37 19.64
C ASP A 298 1.67 0.47 20.91
N LEU A 299 2.74 0.65 21.67
CA LEU A 299 2.81 1.53 22.83
C LEU A 299 3.79 2.67 22.53
N PHE A 300 3.31 3.90 22.60
CA PHE A 300 4.08 5.11 22.38
C PHE A 300 4.16 5.92 23.66
N TYR A 301 5.32 6.48 23.89
CA TYR A 301 5.58 7.51 24.89
C TYR A 301 6.13 8.73 24.19
N ASN A 302 5.47 9.88 24.31
CA ASN A 302 5.92 11.15 23.79
C ASN A 302 5.93 12.18 24.93
N ASN A 303 7.10 12.79 25.19
CA ASN A 303 7.21 13.82 26.21
C ASN A 303 7.99 15.01 25.66
N ASP A 304 7.27 16.07 25.38
CA ASP A 304 7.77 17.37 24.91
C ASP A 304 8.08 18.35 26.06
N THR A 305 7.83 17.93 27.29
CA THR A 305 8.04 18.71 28.53
C THR A 305 9.17 18.20 29.41
N LEU A 306 9.98 17.22 28.92
CA LEU A 306 11.06 16.59 29.68
C LEU A 306 12.13 17.59 30.16
N GLY A 307 12.25 18.71 29.50
CA GLY A 307 13.12 19.83 29.83
C GLY A 307 12.93 20.99 28.88
N LYS A 308 13.59 22.11 29.15
CA LYS A 308 13.40 23.34 28.37
C LYS A 308 13.67 23.18 26.85
N HIS A 309 14.49 22.20 26.46
CA HIS A 309 14.98 22.05 25.09
C HIS A 309 14.96 20.61 24.58
N TRP A 310 14.35 19.68 25.33
CA TRP A 310 14.38 18.26 25.04
C TRP A 310 12.96 17.72 24.86
N THR A 311 12.77 16.93 23.81
CA THR A 311 11.63 16.00 23.70
C THR A 311 12.17 14.58 23.75
N LEU A 312 11.34 13.64 24.16
CA LEU A 312 11.65 12.21 24.15
C LEU A 312 10.50 11.45 23.53
N ASP A 313 10.81 10.65 22.53
CA ASP A 313 9.91 9.71 21.90
C ASP A 313 10.45 8.30 22.14
N ALA A 314 9.57 7.40 22.60
CA ALA A 314 9.89 5.97 22.70
C ALA A 314 8.70 5.15 22.20
N GLU A 315 9.01 4.06 21.53
CA GLU A 315 7.97 3.17 21.00
C GLU A 315 8.36 1.70 21.17
N LEU A 316 7.35 0.91 21.51
CA LEU A 316 7.41 -0.55 21.50
C LEU A 316 6.27 -1.06 20.64
N ARG A 317 6.59 -1.83 19.60
CA ARG A 317 5.61 -2.38 18.66
C ARG A 317 5.73 -3.89 18.60
N LEU A 318 4.60 -4.56 18.66
CA LEU A 318 4.46 -6.01 18.50
C LEU A 318 3.60 -6.25 17.27
N GLN A 319 4.12 -6.99 16.31
CA GLN A 319 3.42 -7.33 15.08
C GLN A 319 3.34 -8.84 14.92
N HIS A 320 2.23 -9.31 14.41
CA HIS A 320 2.03 -10.69 13.99
C HIS A 320 1.35 -10.69 12.62
N LEU A 321 1.84 -11.53 11.72
CA LEU A 321 1.26 -11.78 10.40
C LEU A 321 1.20 -13.29 10.18
N SER A 322 0.06 -13.79 9.72
CA SER A 322 -0.05 -15.16 9.23
C SER A 322 -0.65 -15.19 7.83
N TYR A 323 -0.21 -16.15 7.05
CA TYR A 323 -0.69 -16.42 5.71
C TYR A 323 -0.99 -17.90 5.53
N ASN A 324 -2.09 -18.21 4.85
CA ASN A 324 -2.51 -19.58 4.57
C ASN A 324 -3.19 -19.65 3.20
N SER A 325 -2.65 -20.42 2.27
CA SER A 325 -3.25 -20.63 0.95
C SER A 325 -4.50 -21.54 0.95
N GLY A 326 -5.06 -21.85 2.11
CA GLY A 326 -6.26 -22.68 2.22
C GLY A 326 -6.02 -24.12 1.77
N ASN A 327 -6.76 -24.54 0.76
CA ASN A 327 -6.62 -25.87 0.14
C ASN A 327 -5.41 -25.98 -0.80
N GLY A 328 -4.68 -24.87 -0.99
CA GLY A 328 -3.50 -24.79 -1.83
C GLY A 328 -3.79 -24.16 -3.19
N PHE A 329 -2.73 -23.60 -3.77
CA PHE A 329 -2.75 -23.09 -5.14
C PHE A 329 -2.87 -24.25 -6.11
N GLN A 330 -3.84 -24.16 -7.01
CA GLN A 330 -3.96 -25.05 -8.16
C GLN A 330 -3.03 -24.57 -9.27
N GLU A 331 -1.71 -24.82 -9.13
CA GLU A 331 -0.68 -24.32 -10.06
C GLU A 331 -0.92 -24.77 -11.51
N ARG A 332 -1.50 -25.97 -11.68
CA ARG A 332 -1.98 -26.53 -12.94
C ARG A 332 -3.29 -27.27 -12.70
N PRO A 333 -4.21 -27.28 -13.67
CA PRO A 333 -5.50 -27.93 -13.53
C PRO A 333 -5.41 -29.46 -13.40
N PRO A 334 -6.45 -30.14 -12.88
CA PRO A 334 -6.58 -31.59 -12.93
C PRO A 334 -6.41 -32.14 -14.34
N GLY A 335 -5.68 -33.24 -14.45
CA GLY A 335 -5.35 -33.87 -15.74
C GLY A 335 -4.14 -33.25 -16.47
N TYR A 336 -3.48 -32.25 -15.87
CA TYR A 336 -2.23 -31.73 -16.41
C TYR A 336 -1.20 -32.83 -16.62
N THR A 337 -0.51 -32.77 -17.75
CA THR A 337 0.55 -33.73 -18.13
C THR A 337 1.82 -32.98 -18.48
N ASP A 338 2.96 -33.47 -18.06
CA ASP A 338 4.28 -33.03 -18.48
C ASP A 338 5.21 -34.25 -18.71
N ASN A 339 6.52 -34.01 -18.86
CA ASN A 339 7.51 -35.06 -19.09
C ASN A 339 7.65 -36.07 -17.92
N THR A 340 7.12 -35.75 -16.74
CA THR A 340 7.16 -36.63 -15.56
C THR A 340 5.92 -37.50 -15.44
N GLY A 341 4.85 -37.20 -16.17
CA GLY A 341 3.61 -37.95 -16.21
C GLY A 341 2.35 -37.11 -16.13
N THR A 342 1.22 -37.73 -15.83
CA THR A 342 -0.09 -37.10 -15.68
C THR A 342 -0.40 -36.90 -14.20
N TYR A 343 -0.86 -35.71 -13.85
CA TYR A 343 -1.31 -35.33 -12.52
C TYR A 343 -2.85 -35.31 -12.47
N PRO A 344 -3.49 -36.34 -11.96
CA PRO A 344 -4.96 -36.45 -11.96
C PRO A 344 -5.65 -35.29 -11.25
N ASP A 345 -5.07 -34.85 -10.12
CA ASP A 345 -5.58 -33.73 -9.31
C ASP A 345 -4.94 -32.38 -9.69
N GLY A 346 -4.11 -32.35 -10.75
CA GLY A 346 -3.29 -31.19 -11.13
C GLY A 346 -2.09 -31.00 -10.21
N LEU A 347 -1.42 -29.84 -10.34
CA LEU A 347 -0.32 -29.45 -9.46
C LEU A 347 -0.86 -28.62 -8.30
N ILE A 348 -0.72 -29.12 -7.07
CA ILE A 348 -1.21 -28.49 -5.85
C ILE A 348 -0.03 -28.07 -4.98
N ASN A 349 -0.07 -26.83 -4.50
CA ASN A 349 0.96 -26.22 -3.65
C ASN A 349 0.31 -25.52 -2.45
N ILE A 350 0.46 -26.06 -1.25
CA ILE A 350 -0.07 -25.50 0.00
C ILE A 350 1.05 -24.79 0.76
N ASN A 351 0.87 -23.50 0.93
CA ASN A 351 1.81 -22.62 1.65
C ASN A 351 1.13 -22.01 2.88
N ARG A 352 1.76 -22.15 4.04
CA ARG A 352 1.36 -21.48 5.28
C ARG A 352 2.58 -20.91 5.96
N SER A 353 2.46 -19.69 6.50
CA SER A 353 3.55 -19.08 7.25
C SER A 353 2.99 -18.23 8.38
N SER A 354 3.78 -18.07 9.42
CA SER A 354 3.51 -17.12 10.50
C SER A 354 4.80 -16.41 10.88
N GLU A 355 4.71 -15.10 10.98
CA GLU A 355 5.81 -14.23 11.34
C GLU A 355 5.42 -13.27 12.46
N ARG A 356 6.41 -12.85 13.23
CA ARG A 356 6.25 -11.85 14.28
C ARG A 356 7.42 -10.87 14.25
N SER A 357 7.15 -9.63 14.64
CA SER A 357 8.18 -8.61 14.79
C SER A 357 8.04 -7.93 16.15
N ILE A 358 9.16 -7.67 16.79
CA ILE A 358 9.26 -6.84 17.98
C ILE A 358 10.19 -5.68 17.63
N ILE A 359 9.67 -4.46 17.75
CA ILE A 359 10.38 -3.23 17.39
C ILE A 359 10.43 -2.34 18.62
N PHE A 360 11.63 -1.92 18.97
CA PHE A 360 11.86 -0.92 20.01
C PHE A 360 12.67 0.22 19.42
N GLU A 361 12.19 1.46 19.55
CA GLU A 361 12.89 2.67 19.10
C GLU A 361 12.80 3.76 20.15
N VAL A 362 13.88 4.50 20.33
CA VAL A 362 13.94 5.70 21.17
C VAL A 362 14.59 6.81 20.37
N SER A 363 14.00 8.01 20.42
CA SER A 363 14.61 9.21 19.85
C SER A 363 14.39 10.43 20.73
N THR A 364 15.24 11.40 20.56
CA THR A 364 15.16 12.69 21.25
C THR A 364 15.38 13.84 20.27
N LEU A 365 14.68 14.93 20.46
CA LEU A 365 14.90 16.18 19.75
C LEU A 365 15.48 17.19 20.72
N TYR A 366 16.61 17.81 20.36
CA TYR A 366 17.27 18.87 21.11
C TYR A 366 17.22 20.20 20.37
N SER A 367 16.67 21.24 21.01
CA SER A 367 16.48 22.59 20.46
C SER A 367 17.22 23.67 21.28
N GLY A 368 18.24 23.29 22.07
CA GLY A 368 19.00 24.22 22.93
C GLY A 368 20.08 25.03 22.22
N ILE A 369 20.45 24.67 21.00
CA ILE A 369 21.35 25.45 20.15
C ILE A 369 20.50 26.37 19.27
N LYS A 370 20.83 27.64 19.28
CA LYS A 370 20.09 28.64 18.50
C LYS A 370 20.03 28.25 17.02
N ASP A 371 18.85 28.31 16.43
CA ASP A 371 18.56 28.01 15.03
C ASP A 371 18.80 26.55 14.60
N HIS A 372 19.08 25.63 15.54
CA HIS A 372 19.24 24.19 15.30
C HIS A 372 18.15 23.36 15.98
N SER A 373 17.78 22.28 15.33
CA SER A 373 16.91 21.22 15.85
C SER A 373 17.54 19.87 15.55
N ILE A 374 18.20 19.28 16.56
CA ILE A 374 18.99 18.05 16.40
C ILE A 374 18.18 16.86 16.90
N ARG A 375 17.89 15.92 16.02
CA ARG A 375 17.26 14.64 16.33
C ARG A 375 18.29 13.54 16.36
N LEU A 376 18.31 12.77 17.42
CA LEU A 376 19.15 11.58 17.60
C LEU A 376 18.28 10.43 18.04
N GLY A 377 18.49 9.25 17.51
CA GLY A 377 17.76 8.06 17.94
C GLY A 377 18.41 6.76 17.51
N GLY A 378 17.84 5.69 18.02
CA GLY A 378 18.24 4.34 17.69
C GLY A 378 17.22 3.32 18.15
N GLY A 379 17.37 2.10 17.67
CA GLY A 379 16.42 1.05 17.98
C GLY A 379 16.94 -0.34 17.64
N HIS A 380 16.13 -1.32 18.02
CA HIS A 380 16.33 -2.72 17.72
C HIS A 380 15.03 -3.33 17.20
N THR A 381 15.13 -4.10 16.12
CA THR A 381 14.03 -4.87 15.56
C THR A 381 14.42 -6.34 15.48
N SER A 382 13.55 -7.21 15.98
CA SER A 382 13.64 -8.65 15.80
C SER A 382 12.47 -9.10 14.93
N GLN A 383 12.76 -9.70 13.77
CA GLN A 383 11.80 -10.24 12.82
C GLN A 383 11.98 -11.75 12.76
N ASP A 384 10.93 -12.50 13.08
CA ASP A 384 10.99 -13.95 13.25
C ASP A 384 9.92 -14.62 12.37
N LEU A 385 10.35 -15.30 11.32
CA LEU A 385 9.52 -16.25 10.55
C LEU A 385 9.58 -17.59 11.28
N TYR A 386 8.69 -17.81 12.23
CA TYR A 386 8.75 -18.89 13.21
C TYR A 386 7.95 -20.13 12.84
N SER A 387 7.17 -20.07 11.77
CA SER A 387 6.40 -21.22 11.28
C SER A 387 6.27 -21.19 9.76
N VAL A 388 6.74 -22.27 9.12
CA VAL A 388 6.62 -22.46 7.67
C VAL A 388 6.12 -23.88 7.42
N LYS A 389 4.96 -24.00 6.77
CA LYS A 389 4.42 -25.28 6.32
C LYS A 389 4.24 -25.30 4.81
N HIS A 390 4.81 -26.32 4.16
CA HIS A 390 4.82 -26.47 2.72
C HIS A 390 4.48 -27.91 2.32
N LEU A 391 3.36 -28.08 1.60
CA LEU A 391 2.99 -29.37 1.02
C LEU A 391 2.77 -29.21 -0.48
N GLN A 392 3.29 -30.14 -1.26
CA GLN A 392 3.04 -30.15 -2.71
C GLN A 392 3.08 -31.60 -3.25
N ASN A 393 2.48 -31.81 -4.43
CA ASN A 393 2.46 -33.13 -5.11
C ASN A 393 3.37 -33.20 -6.34
N PHE A 394 4.36 -32.27 -6.44
CA PHE A 394 5.30 -32.19 -7.56
C PHE A 394 6.67 -31.68 -7.10
N GLY A 395 7.69 -31.75 -7.96
CA GLY A 395 9.03 -31.22 -7.66
C GLY A 395 9.89 -32.21 -6.89
N THR A 396 10.65 -31.76 -5.88
CA THR A 396 11.65 -32.56 -5.17
C THR A 396 11.21 -32.82 -3.73
N ALA A 397 11.25 -34.08 -3.30
CA ALA A 397 10.96 -34.50 -1.93
C ALA A 397 12.11 -34.16 -0.97
N PRO A 398 11.90 -34.21 0.37
CA PRO A 398 12.94 -33.89 1.35
C PRO A 398 14.21 -34.69 1.27
N ASP A 399 14.14 -35.93 0.76
CA ASP A 399 15.28 -36.83 0.57
C ASP A 399 16.04 -36.57 -0.76
N GLY A 400 15.61 -35.60 -1.55
CA GLY A 400 16.21 -35.26 -2.84
C GLY A 400 15.64 -36.03 -4.03
N SER A 401 14.75 -36.96 -3.81
CA SER A 401 14.08 -37.72 -4.91
C SER A 401 13.00 -36.86 -5.58
N ASP A 402 12.67 -37.16 -6.83
CA ASP A 402 11.56 -36.52 -7.54
C ASP A 402 10.22 -37.02 -7.01
N ILE A 403 9.27 -36.09 -6.79
CA ILE A 403 7.88 -36.42 -6.49
C ILE A 403 7.22 -36.86 -7.81
N ILE A 404 6.88 -38.14 -7.90
CA ILE A 404 6.33 -38.73 -9.12
C ILE A 404 4.92 -38.21 -9.40
N ALA A 405 4.58 -37.96 -10.66
CA ALA A 405 3.25 -37.54 -11.08
C ALA A 405 2.16 -38.49 -10.54
N GLY A 406 1.08 -37.91 -9.99
CA GLY A 406 0.01 -38.65 -9.32
C GLY A 406 0.28 -39.03 -7.85
N SER A 407 1.44 -38.64 -7.29
CA SER A 407 1.72 -38.82 -5.87
C SER A 407 0.78 -37.95 -5.01
N PRO A 408 0.46 -38.37 -3.76
CA PRO A 408 -0.21 -37.51 -2.79
C PRO A 408 0.68 -36.33 -2.40
N LEU A 409 0.11 -35.38 -1.66
CA LEU A 409 0.84 -34.23 -1.12
C LEU A 409 1.99 -34.70 -0.20
N VAL A 410 3.20 -34.24 -0.49
CA VAL A 410 4.42 -34.49 0.28
C VAL A 410 4.68 -33.25 1.15
N ASP A 411 5.03 -33.46 2.42
CA ASP A 411 5.39 -32.39 3.35
C ASP A 411 6.87 -32.03 3.18
N LEU A 412 7.13 -30.83 2.70
CA LEU A 412 8.48 -30.27 2.51
C LEU A 412 8.89 -29.34 3.66
N SER A 413 8.05 -29.15 4.68
CA SER A 413 8.33 -28.27 5.81
C SER A 413 9.65 -28.64 6.48
N GLY A 414 10.49 -27.63 6.78
CA GLY A 414 11.80 -27.82 7.39
C GLY A 414 12.90 -28.40 6.48
N SER A 415 12.58 -28.77 5.22
CA SER A 415 13.59 -29.18 4.25
C SER A 415 14.17 -27.98 3.49
N SER A 416 15.29 -28.18 2.77
CA SER A 416 15.85 -27.16 1.87
C SER A 416 14.92 -26.81 0.70
N TYR A 417 13.95 -27.67 0.38
CA TYR A 417 12.96 -27.47 -0.68
C TYR A 417 11.67 -26.78 -0.22
N ALA A 418 11.55 -26.40 1.06
CA ALA A 418 10.46 -25.58 1.54
C ALA A 418 10.44 -24.23 0.82
N PHE A 419 9.25 -23.62 0.65
CA PHE A 419 9.13 -22.32 -0.02
C PHE A 419 9.81 -21.15 0.76
N SER A 420 10.15 -21.35 2.04
CA SER A 420 11.06 -20.54 2.84
C SER A 420 11.54 -21.36 4.04
N PRO A 421 12.78 -21.17 4.54
CA PRO A 421 13.17 -21.68 5.84
C PRO A 421 12.64 -20.76 6.95
N GLU A 422 12.45 -21.31 8.15
CA GLU A 422 12.25 -20.52 9.37
C GLU A 422 13.55 -19.76 9.71
N LYS A 423 13.46 -18.46 9.93
CA LYS A 423 14.61 -17.57 10.12
C LYS A 423 14.27 -16.38 11.00
N ILE A 424 15.28 -15.94 11.75
CA ILE A 424 15.23 -14.72 12.54
C ILE A 424 16.19 -13.70 11.93
N ARG A 425 15.73 -12.45 11.78
CA ARG A 425 16.53 -11.30 11.37
C ARG A 425 16.55 -10.29 12.50
N HIS A 426 17.73 -9.83 12.88
CA HIS A 426 17.90 -8.74 13.82
C HIS A 426 18.40 -7.49 13.08
N ILE A 427 17.87 -6.33 13.46
CA ILE A 427 18.24 -5.05 12.87
C ILE A 427 18.55 -4.09 14.02
N ASN A 428 19.76 -3.53 14.02
CA ASN A 428 20.14 -2.44 14.91
C ASN A 428 20.24 -1.17 14.08
N GLN A 429 19.64 -0.09 14.56
CA GLN A 429 19.57 1.17 13.81
C GLN A 429 19.98 2.36 14.68
N PHE A 430 20.66 3.32 14.04
CA PHE A 430 21.02 4.61 14.63
C PHE A 430 20.81 5.69 13.60
N PHE A 431 20.32 6.85 14.02
CA PHE A 431 20.15 7.99 13.14
C PHE A 431 20.44 9.30 13.86
N LEU A 432 20.94 10.25 13.08
CA LEU A 432 21.19 11.63 13.47
C LEU A 432 20.70 12.54 12.35
N GLU A 433 19.96 13.58 12.71
CA GLU A 433 19.51 14.60 11.78
C GLU A 433 19.58 15.97 12.46
N ASP A 434 20.10 16.98 11.77
CA ASP A 434 20.05 18.37 12.20
C ASP A 434 19.27 19.21 11.18
N THR A 435 18.36 20.02 11.65
CA THR A 435 17.68 21.06 10.90
C THR A 435 18.19 22.42 11.35
N TRP A 436 18.90 23.11 10.46
CA TRP A 436 19.55 24.37 10.72
C TRP A 436 18.93 25.52 9.92
N ASN A 437 18.33 26.49 10.63
CA ASN A 437 17.82 27.72 10.06
C ASN A 437 18.95 28.76 10.01
N PHE A 438 19.85 28.64 9.03
CA PHE A 438 21.06 29.47 8.96
C PHE A 438 20.81 30.90 8.47
N ALA A 439 19.63 31.17 7.92
CA ALA A 439 19.16 32.52 7.56
C ALA A 439 17.62 32.56 7.63
N PRO A 440 16.97 33.72 7.70
CA PRO A 440 15.52 33.85 7.90
C PRO A 440 14.65 33.05 6.91
N ASP A 441 15.11 32.91 5.65
CA ASP A 441 14.36 32.27 4.59
C ASP A 441 14.99 30.93 4.14
N TRP A 442 16.02 30.46 4.86
CA TRP A 442 16.80 29.29 4.48
C TRP A 442 16.89 28.29 5.62
N GLU A 443 16.60 27.07 5.29
CA GLU A 443 16.71 25.90 6.18
C GLU A 443 17.51 24.81 5.48
N LEU A 444 18.50 24.25 6.18
CA LEU A 444 19.24 23.07 5.77
C LEU A 444 18.91 21.92 6.72
N THR A 445 18.38 20.82 6.21
CA THR A 445 18.28 19.55 6.94
C THR A 445 19.37 18.61 6.43
N ALA A 446 20.19 18.11 7.33
CA ALA A 446 21.24 17.13 7.06
C ALA A 446 21.17 15.98 8.05
N GLY A 447 21.15 14.76 7.57
CA GLY A 447 21.06 13.59 8.42
C GLY A 447 21.59 12.33 7.77
N ALA A 448 21.77 11.30 8.58
CA ALA A 448 22.12 9.96 8.14
C ALA A 448 21.52 8.92 9.08
N ARG A 449 21.17 7.78 8.52
CA ARG A 449 20.76 6.58 9.24
C ARG A 449 21.71 5.44 8.90
N TYR A 450 22.12 4.72 9.92
CA TYR A 450 22.88 3.47 9.84
C TYR A 450 22.00 2.32 10.29
N ASP A 451 21.87 1.29 9.47
CA ASP A 451 21.15 0.07 9.76
C ASP A 451 22.11 -1.13 9.63
N ASN A 452 22.12 -2.02 10.62
CA ASN A 452 22.91 -3.25 10.62
C ASN A 452 21.99 -4.46 10.75
N TYR A 453 21.96 -5.26 9.69
CA TYR A 453 21.15 -6.46 9.54
C TYR A 453 21.98 -7.71 9.80
N SER A 454 21.41 -8.69 10.51
CA SER A 454 22.12 -9.92 10.89
C SER A 454 22.40 -10.88 9.72
N ASP A 455 21.75 -10.69 8.57
CA ASP A 455 21.80 -11.61 7.42
C ASP A 455 22.55 -11.07 6.19
N PHE A 456 22.52 -9.77 5.91
CA PHE A 456 23.20 -9.21 4.72
C PHE A 456 24.16 -8.04 5.03
N GLY A 457 24.34 -7.68 6.31
CA GLY A 457 25.30 -6.64 6.72
C GLY A 457 24.66 -5.26 6.90
N SER A 458 25.41 -4.20 6.65
CA SER A 458 25.02 -2.85 7.03
C SER A 458 24.86 -1.89 5.85
N THR A 459 24.05 -0.85 6.07
CA THR A 459 23.85 0.25 5.13
C THR A 459 23.92 1.59 5.86
N THR A 460 24.39 2.62 5.17
CA THR A 460 24.34 4.01 5.64
C THR A 460 23.63 4.85 4.59
N ASN A 461 22.58 5.58 4.98
CA ASN A 461 21.72 6.32 4.08
C ASN A 461 21.72 7.81 4.47
N PRO A 462 22.53 8.65 3.79
CA PRO A 462 22.54 10.09 4.02
C PRO A 462 21.34 10.76 3.36
N ARG A 463 20.99 11.93 3.92
CA ARG A 463 19.95 12.83 3.40
C ARG A 463 20.39 14.28 3.57
N LEU A 464 20.15 15.09 2.54
CA LEU A 464 20.33 16.53 2.55
C LEU A 464 19.11 17.19 1.93
N ALA A 465 18.58 18.23 2.56
CA ALA A 465 17.49 19.01 2.01
C ALA A 465 17.71 20.50 2.30
N LEU A 466 17.81 21.29 1.26
CA LEU A 466 17.87 22.76 1.34
C LEU A 466 16.51 23.29 0.96
N VAL A 467 15.87 24.02 1.90
CA VAL A 467 14.57 24.68 1.70
C VAL A 467 14.80 26.19 1.71
N TRP A 468 14.36 26.86 0.66
CA TRP A 468 14.44 28.30 0.50
C TRP A 468 13.05 28.89 0.28
N GLN A 469 12.63 29.76 1.19
CA GLN A 469 11.44 30.59 1.03
C GLN A 469 11.80 31.73 0.06
N THR A 470 11.79 31.42 -1.26
CA THR A 470 12.25 32.31 -2.33
C THR A 470 11.47 33.64 -2.36
N THR A 471 10.19 33.56 -2.09
CA THR A 471 9.28 34.70 -1.85
C THR A 471 8.17 34.27 -0.88
N ASN A 472 7.36 35.22 -0.42
CA ASN A 472 6.17 34.90 0.41
C ASN A 472 5.17 33.92 -0.26
N LYS A 473 5.33 33.65 -1.57
CA LYS A 473 4.45 32.80 -2.37
C LYS A 473 5.16 31.58 -2.97
N LEU A 474 6.49 31.55 -2.95
CA LEU A 474 7.27 30.51 -3.59
C LEU A 474 8.25 29.90 -2.59
N THR A 475 8.17 28.61 -2.40
CA THR A 475 9.17 27.80 -1.71
C THR A 475 9.91 26.92 -2.74
N SER A 476 11.24 26.97 -2.74
CA SER A 476 12.12 26.14 -3.57
C SER A 476 12.85 25.16 -2.68
N LYS A 477 13.02 23.92 -3.15
CA LYS A 477 13.69 22.86 -2.39
C LYS A 477 14.68 22.15 -3.31
N LEU A 478 15.87 21.85 -2.78
CA LEU A 478 16.83 20.92 -3.38
C LEU A 478 17.04 19.78 -2.39
N ILE A 479 16.71 18.56 -2.79
CA ILE A 479 16.71 17.41 -1.91
C ILE A 479 17.58 16.31 -2.54
N TYR A 480 18.51 15.80 -1.77
CA TYR A 480 19.33 14.61 -2.09
C TYR A 480 19.12 13.56 -1.02
N GLY A 481 19.03 12.30 -1.39
CA GLY A 481 18.98 11.20 -0.45
C GLY A 481 19.34 9.86 -1.07
N GLN A 482 19.83 8.97 -0.22
CA GLN A 482 20.05 7.58 -0.55
C GLN A 482 19.03 6.69 0.15
N ALA A 483 18.70 5.58 -0.47
CA ALA A 483 17.81 4.58 0.10
C ALA A 483 18.20 3.17 -0.34
N PHE A 484 17.69 2.16 0.38
CA PHE A 484 17.97 0.76 0.08
C PHE A 484 16.71 -0.11 0.25
N ARG A 485 16.72 -1.27 -0.41
CA ARG A 485 15.77 -2.36 -0.18
C ARG A 485 16.51 -3.58 0.36
N ALA A 486 16.04 -4.08 1.49
CA ALA A 486 16.54 -5.32 2.04
C ALA A 486 16.15 -6.52 1.16
N PRO A 487 17.05 -7.47 0.88
CA PRO A 487 16.68 -8.73 0.25
C PRO A 487 15.62 -9.47 1.07
N SER A 488 14.63 -10.05 0.41
CA SER A 488 13.61 -10.90 1.05
C SER A 488 14.15 -12.30 1.35
N TYR A 489 13.46 -13.05 2.20
CA TYR A 489 13.88 -14.42 2.51
C TYR A 489 13.81 -15.34 1.30
N GLN A 490 12.86 -15.09 0.37
CA GLN A 490 12.82 -15.81 -0.90
C GLN A 490 14.08 -15.59 -1.74
N GLU A 491 14.59 -14.36 -1.75
CA GLU A 491 15.78 -14.03 -2.53
C GLU A 491 17.06 -14.62 -1.92
N LEU A 492 17.16 -14.62 -0.60
CA LEU A 492 18.35 -15.10 0.12
C LEU A 492 18.40 -16.61 0.28
N PHE A 493 17.28 -17.28 0.61
CA PHE A 493 17.33 -18.60 1.22
C PHE A 493 16.54 -19.68 0.48
N VAL A 494 15.66 -19.33 -0.48
CA VAL A 494 14.78 -20.33 -1.08
C VAL A 494 15.50 -21.15 -2.13
N GLU A 495 15.51 -22.48 -1.93
CA GLU A 495 15.87 -23.47 -2.94
C GLU A 495 14.62 -24.17 -3.48
N THR A 496 14.55 -24.35 -4.78
CA THR A 496 13.52 -25.15 -5.44
C THR A 496 14.15 -25.97 -6.56
N SER A 497 13.37 -26.85 -7.20
CA SER A 497 13.82 -27.53 -8.41
C SER A 497 14.26 -26.56 -9.53
N ARG A 498 13.84 -25.29 -9.47
CA ARG A 498 14.07 -24.24 -10.50
C ARG A 498 14.86 -23.03 -10.03
N ALA A 499 15.14 -22.91 -8.74
CA ALA A 499 15.82 -21.76 -8.15
C ALA A 499 16.88 -22.20 -7.13
N LEU A 500 17.98 -21.44 -7.07
CA LEU A 500 19.04 -21.58 -6.09
C LEU A 500 19.00 -20.41 -5.10
N PRO A 501 19.29 -20.62 -3.80
CA PRO A 501 19.46 -19.57 -2.83
C PRO A 501 20.69 -18.70 -3.13
N ASN A 502 20.68 -17.45 -2.68
CA ASN A 502 21.85 -16.59 -2.70
C ASN A 502 21.95 -15.77 -1.42
N PRO A 503 22.59 -16.31 -0.37
CA PRO A 503 22.75 -15.58 0.90
C PRO A 503 23.74 -14.40 0.81
N ASP A 504 24.51 -14.28 -0.29
CA ASP A 504 25.50 -13.22 -0.50
C ASP A 504 24.93 -12.00 -1.23
N LEU A 505 23.60 -11.88 -1.31
CA LEU A 505 22.95 -10.72 -1.93
C LEU A 505 23.23 -9.44 -1.14
N ASN A 506 23.66 -8.42 -1.87
CA ASN A 506 23.67 -7.04 -1.37
C ASN A 506 22.25 -6.44 -1.43
N PRO A 507 21.93 -5.44 -0.59
CA PRO A 507 20.70 -4.68 -0.74
C PRO A 507 20.68 -3.89 -2.04
N GLU A 508 19.50 -3.73 -2.66
CA GLU A 508 19.32 -2.77 -3.74
C GLU A 508 19.52 -1.35 -3.21
N ARG A 509 20.06 -0.46 -4.02
CA ARG A 509 20.33 0.93 -3.63
C ARG A 509 19.68 1.90 -4.58
N SER A 510 19.39 3.10 -4.08
CA SER A 510 19.01 4.24 -4.93
C SER A 510 19.62 5.54 -4.43
N GLU A 511 19.85 6.43 -5.38
CA GLU A 511 20.18 7.83 -5.15
C GLU A 511 19.15 8.69 -5.87
N THR A 512 18.68 9.74 -5.21
CA THR A 512 17.68 10.64 -5.79
C THR A 512 18.09 12.08 -5.57
N LEU A 513 17.92 12.89 -6.61
CA LEU A 513 18.02 14.34 -6.55
C LEU A 513 16.69 14.93 -7.02
N ASP A 514 16.04 15.70 -6.15
CA ASP A 514 14.79 16.41 -6.44
C ASP A 514 15.00 17.91 -6.39
N LEU A 515 14.49 18.62 -7.41
CA LEU A 515 14.34 20.08 -7.42
C LEU A 515 12.84 20.39 -7.46
N ALA A 516 12.32 20.87 -6.32
CA ALA A 516 10.90 21.07 -6.14
C ALA A 516 10.56 22.55 -5.90
N PHE A 517 9.43 22.97 -6.45
CA PHE A 517 8.87 24.31 -6.30
C PHE A 517 7.42 24.20 -5.86
N SER A 518 7.07 24.95 -4.81
CA SER A 518 5.69 25.08 -4.32
C SER A 518 5.30 26.55 -4.41
N TYR A 519 4.38 26.86 -5.32
CA TYR A 519 3.92 28.22 -5.57
C TYR A 519 2.46 28.38 -5.17
N SER A 520 2.20 29.28 -4.23
CA SER A 520 0.86 29.70 -3.82
C SER A 520 0.59 31.11 -4.31
N SER A 521 -0.14 31.25 -5.41
CA SER A 521 -0.43 32.54 -6.05
C SER A 521 -1.27 33.46 -5.16
N THR A 522 -2.30 32.84 -4.55
CA THR A 522 -3.27 33.44 -3.65
C THR A 522 -3.67 32.38 -2.63
N LYS A 523 -4.57 32.69 -1.68
CA LYS A 523 -5.09 31.68 -0.75
C LYS A 523 -5.89 30.56 -1.42
N ASN A 524 -6.12 30.64 -2.72
CA ASN A 524 -7.00 29.72 -3.46
C ASN A 524 -6.35 28.98 -4.62
N TRP A 525 -5.02 29.10 -4.84
CA TRP A 525 -4.33 28.35 -5.90
C TRP A 525 -2.92 27.94 -5.49
N LEU A 526 -2.67 26.62 -5.43
CA LEU A 526 -1.37 25.99 -5.16
C LEU A 526 -0.91 25.23 -6.38
N VAL A 527 0.35 25.39 -6.75
CA VAL A 527 1.03 24.63 -7.81
C VAL A 527 2.32 24.08 -7.27
N ASN A 528 2.50 22.78 -7.38
CA ASN A 528 3.72 22.06 -7.02
C ASN A 528 4.35 21.51 -8.30
N LEU A 529 5.61 21.82 -8.54
CA LEU A 529 6.43 21.28 -9.64
C LEU A 529 7.61 20.55 -9.01
N ASN A 530 7.85 19.32 -9.41
CA ASN A 530 9.03 18.55 -9.02
C ASN A 530 9.75 18.00 -10.24
N LEU A 531 11.05 18.25 -10.32
CA LEU A 531 11.98 17.67 -11.29
C LEU A 531 12.82 16.67 -10.54
N PHE A 532 12.86 15.41 -10.98
CA PHE A 532 13.61 14.38 -10.28
C PHE A 532 14.59 13.62 -11.18
N TYR A 533 15.68 13.24 -10.56
CA TYR A 533 16.68 12.31 -11.06
C TYR A 533 16.74 11.14 -10.07
N PHE A 534 16.48 9.93 -10.54
CA PHE A 534 16.38 8.73 -9.73
C PHE A 534 17.26 7.64 -10.34
N ASP A 535 18.33 7.30 -9.65
CA ASP A 535 19.29 6.28 -10.03
C ASP A 535 19.19 5.05 -9.14
N GLN A 536 19.20 3.88 -9.74
CA GLN A 536 19.13 2.61 -9.02
C GLN A 536 20.28 1.69 -9.42
N SER A 537 20.88 1.05 -8.42
CA SER A 537 21.96 0.08 -8.55
C SER A 537 21.72 -1.18 -7.75
N ASP A 538 22.52 -2.20 -7.99
CA ASP A 538 22.47 -3.50 -7.31
C ASP A 538 21.09 -4.19 -7.37
N LEU A 539 20.35 -4.00 -8.46
CA LEU A 539 19.01 -4.58 -8.62
C LEU A 539 19.05 -6.09 -8.51
N ILE A 540 18.17 -6.64 -7.68
CA ILE A 540 18.06 -8.09 -7.51
C ILE A 540 17.15 -8.67 -8.58
N SER A 541 17.73 -9.50 -9.45
CA SER A 541 17.05 -10.15 -10.58
C SER A 541 17.33 -11.62 -10.65
N ARG A 542 16.38 -12.38 -11.20
CA ARG A 542 16.55 -13.82 -11.45
C ARG A 542 17.31 -14.05 -12.75
N ILE A 543 18.49 -14.62 -12.66
CA ILE A 543 19.31 -14.97 -13.83
C ILE A 543 19.49 -16.50 -13.92
N THR A 544 19.67 -17.00 -15.14
CA THR A 544 20.00 -18.42 -15.35
C THR A 544 21.47 -18.64 -14.99
N VAL A 545 21.72 -19.64 -14.14
CA VAL A 545 23.10 -20.01 -13.77
C VAL A 545 23.73 -20.79 -14.92
N ALA A 546 24.93 -20.41 -15.33
CA ALA A 546 25.64 -21.06 -16.42
C ALA A 546 25.83 -22.57 -16.12
N GLY A 547 25.48 -23.41 -17.07
CA GLY A 547 25.60 -24.87 -16.94
C GLY A 547 24.49 -25.56 -16.11
N LEU A 548 23.51 -24.81 -15.60
CA LEU A 548 22.38 -25.35 -14.81
C LEU A 548 21.05 -24.90 -15.43
N SER A 549 20.01 -25.72 -15.26
CA SER A 549 18.64 -25.32 -15.58
C SER A 549 17.99 -24.44 -14.51
N LYS A 550 18.66 -24.25 -13.38
CA LYS A 550 18.20 -23.44 -12.25
C LYS A 550 18.53 -21.95 -12.44
N LYS A 551 17.69 -21.09 -11.88
CA LYS A 551 17.91 -19.66 -11.80
C LYS A 551 18.35 -19.30 -10.38
N GLN A 552 19.05 -18.16 -10.24
CA GLN A 552 19.47 -17.61 -8.95
C GLN A 552 19.17 -16.12 -8.90
N PHE A 553 18.79 -15.59 -7.76
CA PHE A 553 18.74 -14.15 -7.56
C PHE A 553 20.15 -13.60 -7.42
N GLN A 554 20.46 -12.57 -8.19
CA GLN A 554 21.77 -11.91 -8.17
C GLN A 554 21.59 -10.40 -8.31
N ASN A 555 22.54 -9.64 -7.74
CA ASN A 555 22.60 -8.20 -7.95
C ASN A 555 23.08 -7.94 -9.38
N THR A 556 22.16 -7.50 -10.23
CA THR A 556 22.43 -7.29 -11.64
C THR A 556 21.71 -6.05 -12.15
N GLY A 557 22.48 -5.18 -12.80
CA GLY A 557 21.90 -4.05 -13.49
C GLY A 557 21.68 -2.82 -12.62
N ASN A 558 21.55 -1.75 -13.35
CA ASN A 558 21.23 -0.42 -12.86
C ASN A 558 20.34 0.26 -13.92
N TYR A 559 19.60 1.24 -13.50
CA TYR A 559 18.87 2.11 -14.41
C TYR A 559 18.64 3.49 -13.79
N THR A 560 18.49 4.48 -14.65
CA THR A 560 18.16 5.85 -14.25
C THR A 560 16.80 6.25 -14.80
N ILE A 561 16.02 6.97 -14.03
CA ILE A 561 14.77 7.59 -14.46
C ILE A 561 14.83 9.08 -14.16
N ARG A 562 14.57 9.91 -15.18
CA ARG A 562 14.36 11.35 -15.03
C ARG A 562 12.91 11.67 -15.26
N GLY A 563 12.39 12.64 -14.52
CA GLY A 563 10.97 12.95 -14.70
C GLY A 563 10.56 14.29 -14.17
N VAL A 564 9.29 14.58 -14.44
CA VAL A 564 8.60 15.79 -14.02
C VAL A 564 7.27 15.37 -13.41
N GLU A 565 6.97 15.92 -12.24
CA GLU A 565 5.70 15.80 -11.56
C GLU A 565 5.11 17.20 -11.35
N LEU A 566 3.94 17.44 -11.91
CA LEU A 566 3.17 18.65 -11.74
C LEU A 566 1.89 18.33 -10.98
N GLU A 567 1.58 19.11 -9.98
CA GLU A 567 0.36 18.97 -9.18
C GLU A 567 -0.23 20.36 -8.94
N THR A 568 -1.54 20.50 -9.05
CA THR A 568 -2.21 21.76 -8.79
C THR A 568 -3.52 21.57 -8.03
N HIS A 569 -3.79 22.47 -7.11
CA HIS A 569 -5.05 22.56 -6.38
C HIS A 569 -5.56 24.00 -6.53
N TRP A 570 -6.76 24.13 -7.05
CA TRP A 570 -7.39 25.41 -7.30
C TRP A 570 -8.81 25.45 -6.76
N GLN A 571 -9.04 26.33 -5.78
CA GLN A 571 -10.36 26.68 -5.34
C GLN A 571 -10.92 27.76 -6.28
N ALA A 572 -11.54 27.31 -7.39
CA ALA A 572 -12.06 28.20 -8.43
C ALA A 572 -13.19 29.10 -7.93
N SER A 573 -13.96 28.62 -6.95
CA SER A 573 -14.96 29.39 -6.20
C SER A 573 -15.14 28.79 -4.80
N LYS A 574 -16.00 29.38 -3.96
CA LYS A 574 -16.39 28.77 -2.67
C LYS A 574 -17.08 27.42 -2.82
N GLN A 575 -17.60 27.12 -4.00
CA GLN A 575 -18.33 25.88 -4.31
C GLN A 575 -17.53 24.88 -5.15
N LEU A 576 -16.47 25.30 -5.82
CA LEU A 576 -15.77 24.48 -6.80
C LEU A 576 -14.28 24.38 -6.49
N ASN A 577 -13.80 23.18 -6.17
CA ASN A 577 -12.40 22.83 -6.08
C ASN A 577 -12.00 21.98 -7.27
N ILE A 578 -10.84 22.26 -7.84
CA ILE A 578 -10.24 21.52 -8.95
C ILE A 578 -8.84 21.07 -8.54
N SER A 579 -8.55 19.79 -8.68
CA SER A 579 -7.22 19.23 -8.47
C SER A 579 -6.79 18.51 -9.75
N ALA A 580 -5.55 18.73 -10.17
CA ALA A 580 -4.99 18.03 -11.33
C ALA A 580 -3.54 17.68 -11.10
N ASN A 581 -3.09 16.60 -11.70
CA ASN A 581 -1.68 16.28 -11.76
C ASN A 581 -1.27 15.68 -13.11
N TYR A 582 0.01 15.77 -13.39
CA TYR A 582 0.64 15.18 -14.56
C TYR A 582 2.03 14.66 -14.19
N THR A 583 2.33 13.45 -14.63
CA THR A 583 3.65 12.81 -14.45
C THR A 583 4.21 12.42 -15.78
N LEU A 584 5.48 12.81 -16.02
CA LEU A 584 6.30 12.37 -17.15
C LEU A 584 7.53 11.65 -16.60
N ARG A 585 7.79 10.43 -17.10
CA ARG A 585 8.95 9.60 -16.76
C ARG A 585 9.72 9.25 -18.01
N ASN A 586 11.02 9.41 -17.97
CA ASN A 586 11.94 9.05 -19.06
C ASN A 586 13.04 8.12 -18.52
N PRO A 587 12.86 6.79 -18.61
CA PRO A 587 13.91 5.84 -18.28
C PRO A 587 15.00 5.86 -19.36
N ASP A 588 16.26 5.74 -18.98
CA ASP A 588 17.42 5.84 -19.88
C ASP A 588 17.99 4.50 -20.34
N SER A 589 17.50 3.39 -19.84
CA SER A 589 18.02 2.06 -20.18
C SER A 589 16.92 1.05 -20.51
N SER A 590 17.29 0.01 -21.28
CA SER A 590 16.44 -1.15 -21.54
C SER A 590 16.21 -2.01 -20.27
N SER A 591 17.03 -1.82 -19.24
CA SER A 591 16.90 -2.46 -17.93
C SER A 591 15.84 -1.79 -17.04
N ALA A 592 15.41 -0.58 -17.40
CA ALA A 592 14.37 0.11 -16.67
C ALA A 592 13.08 -0.72 -16.65
N PRO A 593 12.31 -0.68 -15.57
CA PRO A 593 11.06 -1.44 -15.46
C PRO A 593 10.10 -1.10 -16.60
N ILE A 594 9.98 -2.04 -17.53
CA ILE A 594 8.99 -2.05 -18.60
C ILE A 594 7.62 -2.37 -18.04
N GLN A 595 6.57 -2.17 -18.85
CA GLN A 595 5.17 -2.37 -18.47
C GLN A 595 4.55 -1.19 -17.68
N LYS A 596 5.25 -0.07 -17.54
CA LYS A 596 4.75 1.14 -16.87
C LYS A 596 4.56 2.26 -17.86
N ALA A 597 3.52 3.05 -17.68
CA ALA A 597 3.28 4.23 -18.52
C ALA A 597 4.36 5.28 -18.31
N LYS A 598 4.84 5.89 -19.39
CA LYS A 598 5.76 7.05 -19.30
C LYS A 598 5.03 8.33 -18.91
N LYS A 599 3.74 8.43 -19.21
CA LYS A 599 2.92 9.62 -19.01
C LYS A 599 1.63 9.22 -18.33
N GLU A 600 1.23 9.98 -17.32
CA GLU A 600 -0.01 9.80 -16.59
C GLU A 600 -0.58 11.16 -16.22
N ALA A 601 -1.90 11.27 -16.19
CA ALA A 601 -2.60 12.48 -15.79
C ALA A 601 -3.83 12.14 -14.95
N TYR A 602 -4.18 13.04 -14.06
CA TYR A 602 -5.37 12.95 -13.24
C TYR A 602 -6.03 14.31 -13.12
N LEU A 603 -7.36 14.34 -13.15
CA LEU A 603 -8.18 15.51 -12.93
C LEU A 603 -9.33 15.16 -11.98
N ARG A 604 -9.59 16.00 -11.01
CA ARG A 604 -10.69 15.89 -10.06
C ARG A 604 -11.40 17.24 -9.91
N THR A 605 -12.71 17.21 -9.84
CA THR A 605 -13.53 18.36 -9.48
C THR A 605 -14.44 18.00 -8.32
N ASP A 606 -14.48 18.83 -7.31
CA ASP A 606 -15.40 18.76 -6.18
C ASP A 606 -16.32 19.97 -6.21
N TRP A 607 -17.59 19.74 -6.53
CA TRP A 607 -18.57 20.78 -6.72
C TRP A 607 -19.69 20.71 -5.68
N LYS A 608 -19.75 21.71 -4.79
CA LYS A 608 -20.87 21.93 -3.88
C LYS A 608 -22.02 22.55 -4.65
N LEU A 609 -22.96 21.71 -5.11
CA LEU A 609 -24.15 22.17 -5.83
C LEU A 609 -25.08 22.97 -4.92
N SER A 610 -25.11 22.62 -3.62
CA SER A 610 -25.86 23.32 -2.57
C SER A 610 -25.26 22.98 -1.19
N SER A 611 -25.87 23.47 -0.10
CA SER A 611 -25.50 23.07 1.26
C SER A 611 -25.67 21.57 1.54
N HIS A 612 -26.50 20.86 0.77
CA HIS A 612 -26.82 19.43 0.97
C HIS A 612 -26.21 18.52 -0.08
N TRP A 613 -25.79 19.03 -1.23
CA TRP A 613 -25.32 18.24 -2.35
C TRP A 613 -23.88 18.54 -2.70
N ASN A 614 -23.07 17.49 -2.76
CA ASN A 614 -21.71 17.53 -3.29
C ASN A 614 -21.60 16.58 -4.47
N TRP A 615 -21.01 17.04 -5.56
CA TRP A 615 -20.75 16.25 -6.75
C TRP A 615 -19.24 16.21 -7.03
N ASN A 616 -18.68 15.02 -7.01
CA ASN A 616 -17.31 14.73 -7.41
C ASN A 616 -17.28 14.10 -8.79
N ILE A 617 -16.37 14.57 -9.64
CA ILE A 617 -16.04 13.95 -10.92
C ILE A 617 -14.53 13.83 -10.97
N GLN A 618 -14.03 12.68 -11.37
CA GLN A 618 -12.61 12.45 -11.54
C GLN A 618 -12.34 11.68 -12.83
N ALA A 619 -11.15 11.93 -13.40
CA ALA A 619 -10.68 11.25 -14.60
C ALA A 619 -9.20 10.93 -14.47
N SER A 620 -8.83 9.69 -14.75
CA SER A 620 -7.45 9.22 -14.81
C SER A 620 -7.09 8.84 -16.23
N TRP A 621 -5.96 9.30 -16.74
CA TRP A 621 -5.42 8.92 -18.03
C TRP A 621 -4.07 8.24 -17.86
N ILE A 622 -3.95 7.03 -18.39
CA ILE A 622 -2.74 6.22 -18.39
C ILE A 622 -2.24 6.11 -19.82
N GLY A 623 -1.01 6.54 -20.04
CA GLY A 623 -0.37 6.52 -21.35
C GLY A 623 -0.05 5.11 -21.84
N GLU A 624 0.60 5.03 -22.99
CA GLU A 624 1.07 3.79 -23.61
C GLU A 624 2.02 3.04 -22.69
N ARG A 625 1.90 1.70 -22.65
CA ARG A 625 2.75 0.82 -21.85
C ARG A 625 3.51 -0.15 -22.74
N LEU A 626 4.85 -0.10 -22.65
CA LEU A 626 5.75 -0.96 -23.41
C LEU A 626 5.80 -2.36 -22.82
N ARG A 627 5.93 -3.37 -23.67
CA ARG A 627 6.11 -4.77 -23.27
C ARG A 627 7.57 -5.11 -23.05
N GLY A 628 7.85 -6.25 -22.42
CA GLY A 628 9.18 -6.79 -22.27
C GLY A 628 9.87 -7.06 -23.60
N ALA A 629 11.20 -7.02 -23.62
CA ALA A 629 12.00 -7.19 -24.83
C ALA A 629 11.72 -8.49 -25.62
N ASN A 630 11.25 -9.52 -24.94
CA ASN A 630 10.91 -10.82 -25.56
C ASN A 630 9.40 -10.97 -25.86
N ASP A 631 8.61 -9.92 -25.68
CA ASP A 631 7.17 -9.94 -25.97
C ASP A 631 6.92 -9.23 -27.29
N THR A 632 6.57 -9.97 -28.32
CA THR A 632 6.37 -9.48 -29.70
C THR A 632 4.99 -8.89 -29.95
N ARG A 633 4.10 -8.88 -28.93
CA ARG A 633 2.77 -8.23 -29.05
C ARG A 633 2.94 -6.70 -29.11
N ASP A 634 1.98 -6.02 -29.72
CA ASP A 634 1.96 -4.57 -29.76
C ASP A 634 1.95 -3.96 -28.35
N THR A 635 2.43 -2.72 -28.24
CA THR A 635 2.33 -1.91 -27.02
C THR A 635 0.87 -1.81 -26.58
N LEU A 636 0.65 -1.79 -25.26
CA LEU A 636 -0.72 -1.65 -24.76
C LEU A 636 -1.17 -0.19 -24.86
N ALA A 637 -2.28 0.00 -25.59
CA ALA A 637 -2.83 1.32 -25.88
C ALA A 637 -3.16 2.14 -24.63
N PRO A 638 -3.09 3.47 -24.69
CA PRO A 638 -3.52 4.34 -23.59
C PRO A 638 -5.02 4.24 -23.35
N TYR A 639 -5.43 4.52 -22.11
CA TYR A 639 -6.84 4.60 -21.75
C TYR A 639 -7.11 5.77 -20.78
N ALA A 640 -8.38 6.21 -20.76
CA ALA A 640 -8.88 7.11 -19.73
C ALA A 640 -10.13 6.50 -19.07
N ILE A 641 -10.18 6.60 -17.76
CA ILE A 641 -11.33 6.18 -16.94
C ILE A 641 -11.87 7.41 -16.22
N ALA A 642 -13.19 7.58 -16.25
CA ALA A 642 -13.90 8.61 -15.52
C ALA A 642 -14.78 7.98 -14.45
N ASP A 643 -14.73 8.54 -13.24
CA ASP A 643 -15.55 8.14 -12.09
C ASP A 643 -16.36 9.33 -11.59
N THR A 644 -17.47 9.07 -10.91
CA THR A 644 -18.28 10.12 -10.31
C THR A 644 -18.90 9.66 -8.99
N THR A 645 -19.04 10.60 -8.06
CA THR A 645 -19.73 10.39 -6.78
C THR A 645 -20.65 11.55 -6.49
N LEU A 646 -21.94 11.28 -6.31
CA LEU A 646 -22.92 12.25 -5.85
C LEU A 646 -23.26 11.95 -4.39
N ARG A 647 -23.11 12.94 -3.53
CA ARG A 647 -23.35 12.84 -2.10
C ARG A 647 -24.43 13.81 -1.64
N TYR A 648 -25.31 13.34 -0.78
CA TYR A 648 -26.41 14.09 -0.21
C TYR A 648 -26.38 14.00 1.33
N ALA A 649 -26.25 15.13 2.03
CA ALA A 649 -26.46 15.22 3.48
C ALA A 649 -27.87 15.76 3.73
N GLN A 650 -28.73 14.91 4.25
CA GLN A 650 -30.09 15.31 4.64
C GLN A 650 -30.06 16.23 5.86
N SER A 651 -29.15 15.95 6.79
CA SER A 651 -28.96 16.66 8.04
C SER A 651 -27.55 16.42 8.57
N ASN A 652 -27.23 16.91 9.75
CA ASN A 652 -25.98 16.54 10.43
C ASN A 652 -25.91 15.07 10.82
N THR A 653 -27.03 14.33 10.71
CA THR A 653 -27.20 12.95 11.17
C THR A 653 -27.09 11.95 10.02
N TRP A 654 -27.79 12.19 8.91
CA TRP A 654 -27.85 11.26 7.78
C TRP A 654 -27.12 11.80 6.55
N GLU A 655 -26.37 10.91 5.94
CA GLU A 655 -25.65 11.17 4.69
C GLU A 655 -25.77 9.95 3.75
N PHE A 656 -26.00 10.21 2.48
CA PHE A 656 -26.14 9.21 1.41
C PHE A 656 -25.18 9.52 0.28
N ALA A 657 -24.67 8.49 -0.39
CA ALA A 657 -23.86 8.68 -1.59
C ALA A 657 -24.13 7.59 -2.63
N VAL A 658 -23.97 7.96 -3.90
CA VAL A 658 -23.92 7.04 -5.02
C VAL A 658 -22.63 7.31 -5.78
N SER A 659 -21.84 6.27 -5.97
CA SER A 659 -20.56 6.32 -6.72
C SER A 659 -20.66 5.41 -7.94
N ILE A 660 -20.21 5.89 -9.09
CA ILE A 660 -20.09 5.11 -10.32
C ILE A 660 -18.63 5.15 -10.75
N ARG A 661 -18.03 3.99 -10.89
CA ARG A 661 -16.67 3.79 -11.39
C ARG A 661 -16.72 3.42 -12.86
N ASN A 662 -15.70 3.83 -13.61
CA ASN A 662 -15.63 3.63 -15.05
C ASN A 662 -16.96 4.04 -15.74
N LEU A 663 -17.39 5.28 -15.50
CA LEU A 663 -18.68 5.83 -15.91
C LEU A 663 -18.97 5.61 -17.40
N LEU A 664 -17.93 5.70 -18.24
CA LEU A 664 -18.04 5.57 -19.70
C LEU A 664 -17.91 4.12 -20.18
N ASP A 665 -17.80 3.15 -19.26
CA ASP A 665 -17.65 1.71 -19.55
C ASP A 665 -16.48 1.41 -20.50
N LYS A 666 -15.36 2.08 -20.26
CA LYS A 666 -14.16 1.93 -21.08
C LYS A 666 -13.59 0.52 -20.90
N ASP A 667 -13.42 -0.22 -22.00
CA ASP A 667 -12.62 -1.45 -22.03
C ASP A 667 -11.15 -1.07 -21.82
N ALA A 668 -10.67 -1.29 -20.62
CA ALA A 668 -9.30 -1.03 -20.22
C ALA A 668 -8.62 -2.34 -19.77
N LYS A 669 -7.31 -2.44 -19.99
CA LYS A 669 -6.55 -3.65 -19.69
C LYS A 669 -5.26 -3.30 -18.97
N GLU A 670 -4.83 -4.20 -18.07
CA GLU A 670 -3.49 -4.21 -17.53
C GLU A 670 -2.58 -5.16 -18.30
N ILE A 671 -1.35 -4.69 -18.47
CA ILE A 671 -0.33 -5.45 -19.19
C ILE A 671 0.06 -6.68 -18.38
N THR A 672 -0.01 -7.85 -19.01
CA THR A 672 0.49 -9.10 -18.45
C THR A 672 1.66 -9.61 -19.27
N GLY A 673 2.44 -10.53 -18.71
CA GLY A 673 3.42 -11.28 -19.47
C GLY A 673 2.75 -12.18 -20.52
N ARG A 674 3.57 -12.87 -21.33
CA ARG A 674 3.10 -13.81 -22.40
C ARG A 674 2.18 -14.92 -21.87
N SER A 675 2.15 -15.13 -20.55
CA SER A 675 1.29 -16.13 -19.89
C SER A 675 -0.21 -15.87 -20.04
N ILE A 676 -0.62 -14.61 -20.30
CA ILE A 676 -2.02 -14.25 -20.56
C ILE A 676 -2.03 -13.47 -21.87
N PRO A 677 -2.25 -14.12 -23.03
CA PRO A 677 -2.12 -13.48 -24.35
C PRO A 677 -3.04 -12.26 -24.53
N GLY A 678 -4.23 -12.28 -23.94
CA GLY A 678 -5.24 -11.23 -24.05
C GLY A 678 -5.04 -10.03 -23.12
N ASP A 679 -4.00 -10.03 -22.27
CA ASP A 679 -3.84 -9.13 -21.12
C ASP A 679 -4.99 -9.24 -20.10
N LEU A 680 -4.85 -8.60 -18.93
CA LEU A 680 -5.85 -8.67 -17.87
C LEU A 680 -6.91 -7.57 -18.08
N PRO A 681 -8.18 -7.91 -18.32
CA PRO A 681 -9.24 -6.91 -18.37
C PRO A 681 -9.40 -6.23 -17.00
N LEU A 682 -9.59 -4.92 -16.98
CA LEU A 682 -10.00 -4.16 -15.79
C LEU A 682 -11.52 -4.13 -15.69
N ALA A 683 -12.03 -3.81 -14.50
CA ALA A 683 -13.47 -3.76 -14.26
C ALA A 683 -14.16 -2.72 -15.16
N GLY A 684 -15.21 -3.12 -15.83
CA GLY A 684 -16.14 -2.25 -16.53
C GLY A 684 -16.91 -1.35 -15.56
N ARG A 685 -17.97 -0.71 -16.04
CA ARG A 685 -18.80 0.17 -15.20
C ARG A 685 -19.33 -0.59 -14.01
N ASN A 686 -19.15 0.01 -12.82
CA ASN A 686 -19.65 -0.54 -11.56
C ASN A 686 -20.11 0.60 -10.64
N ALA A 687 -21.03 0.30 -9.72
CA ALA A 687 -21.69 1.32 -8.90
C ALA A 687 -21.86 0.85 -7.46
N TYR A 688 -21.85 1.83 -6.54
CA TYR A 688 -22.02 1.63 -5.10
C TYR A 688 -22.97 2.66 -4.53
N ALA A 689 -23.82 2.24 -3.59
CA ALA A 689 -24.65 3.10 -2.79
C ALA A 689 -24.21 3.01 -1.32
N GLU A 690 -24.20 4.14 -0.62
CA GLU A 690 -23.73 4.29 0.75
C GLU A 690 -24.73 5.07 1.58
N ALA A 691 -24.92 4.66 2.82
CA ALA A 691 -25.65 5.40 3.85
C ALA A 691 -24.81 5.48 5.13
N ARG A 692 -24.75 6.67 5.73
CA ARG A 692 -24.06 6.94 7.01
C ARG A 692 -25.01 7.58 7.99
N TYR A 693 -24.89 7.21 9.23
CA TYR A 693 -25.61 7.78 10.35
C TYR A 693 -24.63 8.23 11.43
N LYS A 694 -24.73 9.51 11.83
CA LYS A 694 -23.93 10.12 12.89
C LYS A 694 -24.79 10.32 14.12
N PHE A 695 -24.26 10.03 15.29
CA PHE A 695 -24.99 10.07 16.57
C PHE A 695 -24.09 10.51 17.73
#